data_f9ab7356a8a5786cd8bd14fe3c4fc2bc
#
_entry.id   f9ab7356a8a5786cd8bd14fe3c4fc2bc
#
_cell.length_a   1.000
_cell.length_b   1.000
_cell.length_c   1.000
_cell.angle_alpha   90.00
_cell.angle_beta   90.00
_cell.angle_gamma   90.00
#
_symmetry.space_group_name_H-M   'P 1'
#
loop_
_entity.id
_entity.type
_entity.pdbx_description
1 polymer ?
#
loop_
_entity_poly.entity_id
_entity_poly.type
_entity_poly.pdbx_seq_one_letter_code
_entity_poly.pdbx_strand_id
1 'polypeptide(L)'
;MFCYQRSFGSPTQVITAEQFRALITAPETIRKVREAREALARGDKKSYDVKKKGLPFVIFIATYEESEKEFENKDTGEKTKKRGHWRNQEYCRLNGLCVIDFDHIEGDVRQVWQEAYEKLSDEDKRRILFVFVTPSGHGLKVVFMADVNIGNLIDNQIVFSRKLGLNPDKSCKDGSRGAFLTTREDIIFIDEERLINYESENFGKKYDEEYHAGHSQPTIDVAKSSADSPHLASVEGAGEDQQGVSGSDGDNGGAAESLTYHGVPYSKIVKVWLGPKKIKQGDRHRTSLILADHLRYITDNDPKLIETILRQTPFVKDIVKERNENVGDTVASAQKYDFLRGIPKRMQRALAVAGVDDSNSVETPPSALTPQPSSDDIYASIPLDSWAEELQEMAQHFPCMKELFLNVHPHKLPAVLFSSAALFGTLMTRSWYHFWYEPELMRRLNYCIFIIGDPGAGKNVIEKFYKKIADPMIQADSCLIDAVNRYKEGRTERTTSTKAQKGEALKRPVVGIRVHPARTATGEFIRHMNAAVETVQGAPLNLHMFSFDAELDNVTKQNKGGDWKDREILELKAFHNEQDGQMYANQESVTGMFNVFWNFIYTGTPYALHRKVNQRNFGTGMSTRLAVIPLPDKGMAKRHQQVDPSANETLSMWAYRLDKVEGELPIEPLNDETYEWQTAHLEIAEFNGDKADRTLLKRIPYYGIGISLPFILMRHWDEWQEKKTLTMDDRDRRLCRLAMEIQYRCQQFFFGEMAFNYFADQNKEFVQRRRTTRYDECFRKLPDEFKTQQLMEVFNCSSAAASRAIIRFQEDHVVEKVKYGLYRKLVQELP
;
A
#
# COMPACT_ATOMS: atom_id res chain seq x y z
N MET A 1 25.39 0.80 20.35
CA MET A 1 24.29 -0.09 19.83
C MET A 1 22.96 0.38 20.37
N PHE A 2 21.86 0.34 19.58
CA PHE A 2 20.52 0.74 20.01
C PHE A 2 19.46 -0.22 19.44
N CYS A 3 18.21 -0.11 19.90
CA CYS A 3 17.18 -1.09 19.62
C CYS A 3 16.05 -0.57 18.74
N TYR A 4 15.47 -1.48 17.98
CA TYR A 4 14.22 -1.34 17.26
C TYR A 4 13.13 -2.17 17.88
N GLN A 5 11.91 -1.66 17.90
CA GLN A 5 10.71 -2.37 18.34
C GLN A 5 9.64 -2.31 17.23
N ARG A 6 9.25 -3.46 16.72
CA ARG A 6 8.30 -3.57 15.61
C ARG A 6 6.89 -3.09 15.97
N SER A 7 6.45 -3.38 17.20
CA SER A 7 5.19 -2.92 17.77
C SER A 7 5.31 -2.84 19.29
N PHE A 8 4.45 -2.08 19.97
CA PHE A 8 4.45 -1.99 21.44
C PHE A 8 4.29 -3.33 22.15
N GLY A 9 3.81 -4.35 21.48
CA GLY A 9 3.64 -5.70 22.00
C GLY A 9 4.74 -6.69 21.60
N SER A 10 5.78 -6.28 20.85
CA SER A 10 6.90 -7.13 20.46
C SER A 10 8.13 -6.88 21.32
N PRO A 11 9.05 -7.87 21.46
CA PRO A 11 10.35 -7.63 22.07
C PRO A 11 11.18 -6.67 21.20
N THR A 12 12.19 -6.07 21.78
CA THR A 12 13.15 -5.20 21.09
C THR A 12 14.25 -6.06 20.44
N GLN A 13 14.87 -5.51 19.42
CA GLN A 13 16.00 -6.11 18.69
C GLN A 13 17.06 -5.04 18.45
N VAL A 14 18.33 -5.40 18.57
CA VAL A 14 19.43 -4.53 18.17
C VAL A 14 19.39 -4.35 16.65
N ILE A 15 19.59 -3.16 16.15
CA ILE A 15 19.45 -2.81 14.74
C ILE A 15 20.82 -2.62 14.08
N THR A 16 20.99 -3.09 12.84
CA THR A 16 22.15 -2.80 11.98
C THR A 16 21.95 -1.51 11.19
N ALA A 17 23.03 -0.97 10.60
CA ALA A 17 22.97 0.20 9.74
C ALA A 17 22.05 0.00 8.53
N GLU A 18 22.14 -1.16 7.89
CA GLU A 18 21.31 -1.51 6.73
C GLU A 18 19.82 -1.56 7.10
N GLN A 19 19.52 -2.19 8.23
CA GLN A 19 18.16 -2.27 8.74
C GLN A 19 17.61 -0.88 9.11
N PHE A 20 18.44 -0.02 9.70
CA PHE A 20 18.06 1.35 10.00
C PHE A 20 17.76 2.15 8.73
N ARG A 21 18.63 2.07 7.70
CA ARG A 21 18.40 2.71 6.40
C ARG A 21 17.11 2.20 5.76
N ALA A 22 16.88 0.89 5.80
CA ALA A 22 15.66 0.29 5.26
C ALA A 22 14.39 0.85 5.93
N LEU A 23 14.40 1.07 7.25
CA LEU A 23 13.24 1.61 7.98
C LEU A 23 12.91 3.05 7.58
N ILE A 24 13.90 3.92 7.40
CA ILE A 24 13.69 5.35 7.07
C ILE A 24 13.39 5.58 5.58
N THR A 25 13.72 4.62 4.72
CA THR A 25 13.43 4.65 3.28
C THR A 25 12.23 3.81 2.90
N ALA A 26 11.67 3.01 3.82
CA ALA A 26 10.54 2.15 3.55
C ALA A 26 9.33 2.96 3.04
N PRO A 27 8.72 2.58 1.90
CA PRO A 27 7.54 3.25 1.37
C PRO A 27 6.39 3.34 2.36
N GLU A 28 6.26 2.33 3.21
CA GLU A 28 5.26 2.30 4.28
C GLU A 28 5.51 3.38 5.33
N THR A 29 6.77 3.60 5.73
CA THR A 29 7.14 4.69 6.65
C THR A 29 6.79 6.04 6.03
N ILE A 30 7.17 6.27 4.76
CA ILE A 30 6.87 7.49 4.02
C ILE A 30 5.35 7.73 3.95
N ARG A 31 4.59 6.71 3.59
CA ARG A 31 3.14 6.77 3.52
C ARG A 31 2.51 7.12 4.88
N LYS A 32 2.90 6.41 5.94
CA LYS A 32 2.35 6.62 7.29
C LYS A 32 2.67 8.00 7.84
N VAL A 33 3.89 8.51 7.61
CA VAL A 33 4.26 9.88 8.01
C VAL A 33 3.40 10.90 7.28
N ARG A 34 3.22 10.77 5.97
CA ARG A 34 2.36 11.65 5.18
C ARG A 34 0.92 11.62 5.70
N GLU A 35 0.33 10.44 5.84
CA GLU A 35 -1.03 10.27 6.35
C GLU A 35 -1.21 10.82 7.77
N ALA A 36 -0.18 10.69 8.63
CA ALA A 36 -0.19 11.27 9.96
C ALA A 36 -0.21 12.82 9.88
N ARG A 37 0.61 13.41 9.03
CA ARG A 37 0.62 14.87 8.80
C ARG A 37 -0.69 15.39 8.22
N GLU A 38 -1.26 14.66 7.25
CA GLU A 38 -2.57 14.99 6.70
C GLU A 38 -3.69 14.93 7.75
N ALA A 39 -3.67 13.93 8.64
CA ALA A 39 -4.62 13.85 9.74
C ALA A 39 -4.46 15.01 10.70
N LEU A 40 -3.21 15.39 11.02
CA LEU A 40 -2.92 16.53 11.87
C LEU A 40 -3.37 17.85 11.23
N ALA A 41 -3.11 18.03 9.93
CA ALA A 41 -3.53 19.23 9.18
C ALA A 41 -5.06 19.38 9.14
N ARG A 42 -5.79 18.26 9.16
CA ARG A 42 -7.27 18.27 9.25
C ARG A 42 -7.80 18.42 10.68
N GLY A 43 -6.92 18.57 11.69
CA GLY A 43 -7.30 18.62 13.09
C GLY A 43 -7.71 17.28 13.71
N ASP A 44 -7.59 16.16 13.00
CA ASP A 44 -7.94 14.83 13.48
C ASP A 44 -6.79 14.22 14.28
N LYS A 45 -6.68 14.67 15.53
CA LYS A 45 -5.66 14.19 16.46
C LYS A 45 -5.76 12.68 16.74
N LYS A 46 -6.97 12.11 16.70
CA LYS A 46 -7.18 10.69 16.98
C LYS A 46 -6.60 9.81 15.86
N SER A 47 -6.88 10.14 14.61
CA SER A 47 -6.29 9.46 13.46
C SER A 47 -4.77 9.67 13.40
N TYR A 48 -4.28 10.88 13.70
CA TYR A 48 -2.85 11.14 13.83
C TYR A 48 -2.18 10.20 14.83
N ASP A 49 -2.73 10.07 16.04
CA ASP A 49 -2.15 9.22 17.08
C ASP A 49 -2.14 7.73 16.69
N VAL A 50 -3.19 7.26 16.02
CA VAL A 50 -3.25 5.88 15.51
C VAL A 50 -2.18 5.64 14.45
N LYS A 51 -2.05 6.54 13.48
CA LYS A 51 -1.07 6.43 12.39
C LYS A 51 0.36 6.56 12.90
N LYS A 52 0.62 7.49 13.81
CA LYS A 52 1.91 7.66 14.48
C LYS A 52 2.34 6.39 15.23
N LYS A 53 1.43 5.71 15.93
CA LYS A 53 1.72 4.45 16.63
C LYS A 53 2.06 3.29 15.69
N GLY A 54 1.71 3.40 14.42
CA GLY A 54 2.06 2.42 13.39
C GLY A 54 3.43 2.66 12.74
N LEU A 55 4.16 3.73 13.10
CA LEU A 55 5.50 4.01 12.59
C LEU A 55 6.55 3.11 13.26
N PRO A 56 7.70 2.87 12.61
CA PRO A 56 8.83 2.21 13.24
C PRO A 56 9.25 2.92 14.52
N PHE A 57 9.46 2.15 15.58
CA PHE A 57 9.79 2.69 16.89
C PHE A 57 11.19 2.26 17.32
N VAL A 58 12.07 3.23 17.55
CA VAL A 58 13.48 3.04 17.87
C VAL A 58 13.79 3.59 19.25
N ILE A 59 14.60 2.87 20.01
CA ILE A 59 15.10 3.28 21.32
C ILE A 59 16.60 3.51 21.18
N PHE A 60 17.02 4.78 21.05
CA PHE A 60 18.43 5.13 20.85
C PHE A 60 19.28 5.00 22.11
N ILE A 61 18.68 5.19 23.28
CA ILE A 61 19.38 5.41 24.57
C ILE A 61 19.74 4.13 25.31
N ALA A 62 19.14 3.00 24.95
CA ALA A 62 19.34 1.75 25.68
C ALA A 62 19.14 0.51 24.80
N THR A 63 19.74 -0.58 25.26
CA THR A 63 19.37 -1.97 24.94
C THR A 63 18.69 -2.59 26.16
N TYR A 64 18.17 -3.82 26.06
CA TYR A 64 17.44 -4.47 27.16
C TYR A 64 17.93 -5.89 27.39
N GLU A 65 18.03 -6.29 28.63
CA GLU A 65 18.28 -7.66 29.03
C GLU A 65 17.05 -8.54 28.78
N GLU A 66 17.24 -9.83 28.77
CA GLU A 66 16.16 -10.79 28.65
C GLU A 66 15.31 -10.80 29.90
N SER A 67 13.99 -10.61 29.72
CA SER A 67 13.04 -10.54 30.83
C SER A 67 11.72 -11.21 30.45
N GLU A 68 10.86 -11.48 31.44
CA GLU A 68 9.52 -12.01 31.21
C GLU A 68 8.50 -10.88 31.18
N LYS A 69 7.59 -10.92 30.20
CA LYS A 69 6.46 -9.99 30.11
C LYS A 69 5.16 -10.76 30.15
N GLU A 70 4.28 -10.32 31.04
CA GLU A 70 2.94 -10.86 31.18
C GLU A 70 2.01 -10.20 30.16
N PHE A 71 1.23 -11.03 29.47
CA PHE A 71 0.20 -10.61 28.52
C PHE A 71 -1.14 -11.12 29.03
N GLU A 72 -2.10 -10.23 29.21
CA GLU A 72 -3.47 -10.56 29.52
C GLU A 72 -4.30 -10.57 28.25
N ASN A 73 -4.93 -11.69 27.96
CA ASN A 73 -5.89 -11.77 26.88
C ASN A 73 -7.15 -11.01 27.28
N LYS A 74 -7.46 -9.96 26.55
CA LYS A 74 -8.59 -9.07 26.86
C LYS A 74 -9.97 -9.75 26.78
N ASP A 75 -10.06 -10.86 26.05
CA ASP A 75 -11.32 -11.57 25.85
C ASP A 75 -11.51 -12.70 26.87
N THR A 76 -10.41 -13.27 27.39
CA THR A 76 -10.46 -14.41 28.33
C THR A 76 -9.97 -14.07 29.73
N GLY A 77 -9.31 -12.94 29.94
CA GLY A 77 -8.66 -12.59 31.21
C GLY A 77 -7.42 -13.43 31.55
N GLU A 78 -7.00 -14.27 30.61
CA GLU A 78 -5.91 -15.23 30.82
C GLU A 78 -4.55 -14.54 30.69
N LYS A 79 -3.65 -14.79 31.64
CA LYS A 79 -2.31 -14.18 31.68
C LYS A 79 -1.27 -15.17 31.19
N THR A 80 -0.57 -14.80 30.11
CA THR A 80 0.56 -15.59 29.56
C THR A 80 1.86 -14.81 29.72
N LYS A 81 2.93 -15.48 30.15
CA LYS A 81 4.27 -14.90 30.25
C LYS A 81 5.09 -15.29 29.03
N LYS A 82 5.75 -14.30 28.40
CA LYS A 82 6.67 -14.51 27.28
C LYS A 82 8.03 -13.97 27.62
N ARG A 83 9.07 -14.76 27.37
CA ARG A 83 10.47 -14.41 27.58
C ARG A 83 11.03 -13.72 26.35
N GLY A 84 11.85 -12.66 26.53
CA GLY A 84 12.48 -11.92 25.46
C GLY A 84 13.09 -10.60 25.93
N HIS A 85 13.69 -9.83 25.02
CA HIS A 85 14.25 -8.50 25.31
C HIS A 85 13.16 -7.44 25.31
N TRP A 86 12.38 -7.38 26.40
CA TRP A 86 11.25 -6.45 26.47
C TRP A 86 11.71 -5.06 26.85
N ARG A 87 11.07 -4.06 26.25
CA ARG A 87 11.25 -2.67 26.62
C ARG A 87 10.69 -2.42 28.03
N ASN A 88 11.51 -2.65 29.02
CA ASN A 88 11.22 -2.44 30.44
C ASN A 88 12.41 -1.73 31.09
N GLN A 89 12.14 -0.64 31.81
CA GLN A 89 13.17 0.17 32.44
C GLN A 89 14.02 -0.59 33.46
N GLU A 90 13.46 -1.55 34.18
CA GLU A 90 14.18 -2.41 35.14
C GLU A 90 15.29 -3.27 34.51
N TYR A 91 15.23 -3.46 33.18
CA TYR A 91 16.16 -4.31 32.41
C TYR A 91 16.87 -3.54 31.32
N CYS A 92 16.86 -2.19 31.40
CA CYS A 92 17.55 -1.38 30.42
C CYS A 92 19.06 -1.33 30.67
N ARG A 93 19.85 -1.33 29.61
CA ARG A 93 21.29 -1.03 29.62
C ARG A 93 21.53 0.23 28.82
N LEU A 94 21.91 1.29 29.49
CA LEU A 94 22.17 2.58 28.88
C LEU A 94 23.45 2.54 28.05
N ASN A 95 23.38 2.97 26.81
CA ASN A 95 24.52 2.96 25.88
C ASN A 95 25.28 4.31 25.83
N GLY A 96 24.87 5.30 26.62
CA GLY A 96 25.47 6.62 26.63
C GLY A 96 25.01 7.55 25.52
N LEU A 97 23.99 7.17 24.75
CA LEU A 97 23.26 8.10 23.88
C LEU A 97 22.16 8.81 24.66
N CYS A 98 21.92 10.04 24.32
CA CYS A 98 20.86 10.87 24.88
C CYS A 98 19.94 11.38 23.77
N VAL A 99 18.65 11.48 24.04
CA VAL A 99 17.62 11.97 23.07
C VAL A 99 16.88 13.14 23.69
N ILE A 100 16.80 14.24 22.96
CA ILE A 100 15.93 15.38 23.31
C ILE A 100 14.80 15.46 22.29
N ASP A 101 13.61 15.73 22.79
CA ASP A 101 12.41 15.96 21.99
C ASP A 101 11.98 17.43 22.16
N PHE A 102 11.80 18.14 21.05
CA PHE A 102 11.29 19.49 21.03
C PHE A 102 9.97 19.46 20.25
N ASP A 103 8.86 19.54 20.95
CA ASP A 103 7.52 19.54 20.37
C ASP A 103 7.02 20.99 20.16
N HIS A 104 6.08 21.13 19.21
CA HIS A 104 5.38 22.39 18.94
C HIS A 104 6.30 23.58 18.57
N ILE A 105 7.28 23.33 17.72
CA ILE A 105 8.14 24.39 17.17
C ILE A 105 7.31 25.26 16.23
N GLU A 106 7.29 26.56 16.47
CA GLU A 106 6.66 27.55 15.60
C GLU A 106 7.58 27.89 14.42
N GLY A 107 7.03 27.92 13.20
CA GLY A 107 7.79 28.23 11.98
C GLY A 107 8.46 27.00 11.35
N ASP A 108 9.51 27.24 10.56
CA ASP A 108 10.26 26.18 9.89
C ASP A 108 11.23 25.49 10.87
N VAL A 109 10.95 24.24 11.18
CA VAL A 109 11.76 23.41 12.10
C VAL A 109 13.22 23.32 11.68
N ARG A 110 13.53 23.34 10.39
CA ARG A 110 14.91 23.27 9.87
C ARG A 110 15.65 24.57 10.09
N GLN A 111 14.97 25.69 9.90
CA GLN A 111 15.55 27.01 10.17
C GLN A 111 15.80 27.18 11.66
N VAL A 112 14.85 26.83 12.52
CA VAL A 112 15.00 26.89 13.99
C VAL A 112 16.17 26.02 14.44
N TRP A 113 16.33 24.83 13.86
CA TRP A 113 17.47 24.00 14.14
C TRP A 113 18.79 24.65 13.72
N GLN A 114 18.88 25.22 12.52
CA GLN A 114 20.09 25.86 12.02
C GLN A 114 20.55 27.00 12.95
N GLU A 115 19.63 27.86 13.37
CA GLU A 115 19.88 28.96 14.30
C GLU A 115 20.33 28.47 15.69
N ALA A 116 19.76 27.33 16.17
CA ALA A 116 20.17 26.72 17.42
C ALA A 116 21.53 26.05 17.32
N TYR A 117 21.81 25.35 16.22
CA TYR A 117 23.06 24.68 15.95
C TYR A 117 24.26 25.65 15.86
N GLU A 118 24.07 26.84 15.30
CA GLU A 118 25.12 27.84 15.16
C GLU A 118 25.61 28.37 16.53
N LYS A 119 24.76 28.32 17.56
CA LYS A 119 25.09 28.75 18.93
C LYS A 119 25.96 27.73 19.69
N LEU A 120 26.06 26.51 19.19
CA LEU A 120 26.84 25.46 19.86
C LEU A 120 28.34 25.60 19.63
N SER A 121 29.11 25.21 20.65
CA SER A 121 30.57 25.06 20.53
C SER A 121 30.92 23.90 19.58
N ASP A 122 32.13 23.89 19.01
CA ASP A 122 32.59 22.79 18.15
C ASP A 122 32.66 21.47 18.89
N GLU A 123 32.85 21.48 20.20
CA GLU A 123 32.80 20.30 21.04
C GLU A 123 31.38 19.74 21.14
N ASP A 124 30.38 20.59 21.37
CA ASP A 124 28.99 20.19 21.46
C ASP A 124 28.46 19.72 20.09
N LYS A 125 28.86 20.39 19.00
CA LYS A 125 28.53 19.98 17.62
C LYS A 125 29.03 18.56 17.32
N ARG A 126 30.23 18.21 17.78
CA ARG A 126 30.79 16.86 17.60
C ARG A 126 30.05 15.77 18.38
N ARG A 127 29.28 16.14 19.40
CA ARG A 127 28.47 15.19 20.19
C ARG A 127 27.18 14.79 19.48
N ILE A 128 26.70 15.56 18.52
CA ILE A 128 25.45 15.32 17.80
C ILE A 128 25.68 14.19 16.80
N LEU A 129 24.79 13.19 16.81
CA LEU A 129 24.86 12.03 15.91
C LEU A 129 23.68 11.93 14.98
N PHE A 130 22.47 12.40 15.41
CA PHE A 130 21.28 12.29 14.58
C PHE A 130 20.29 13.40 14.90
N VAL A 131 19.78 14.05 13.87
CA VAL A 131 18.78 15.12 13.98
C VAL A 131 17.71 14.95 12.92
N PHE A 132 16.46 14.96 13.33
CA PHE A 132 15.37 14.77 12.39
C PHE A 132 14.08 15.47 12.83
N VAL A 133 13.26 15.84 11.84
CA VAL A 133 11.92 16.38 12.01
C VAL A 133 10.98 15.25 12.42
N THR A 134 10.21 15.46 13.50
CA THR A 134 9.28 14.44 14.01
C THR A 134 8.13 14.15 13.02
N PRO A 135 7.43 13.01 13.14
CA PRO A 135 6.32 12.67 12.25
C PRO A 135 5.19 13.71 12.16
N SER A 136 5.08 14.61 13.16
CA SER A 136 4.13 15.72 13.11
C SER A 136 4.50 16.83 12.10
N GLY A 137 5.77 16.94 11.75
CA GLY A 137 6.31 18.04 10.96
C GLY A 137 6.60 19.30 11.78
N HIS A 138 6.17 19.37 13.05
CA HIS A 138 6.29 20.55 13.94
C HIS A 138 7.14 20.27 15.18
N GLY A 139 7.96 19.25 15.15
CA GLY A 139 8.86 18.91 16.24
C GLY A 139 10.21 18.45 15.74
N LEU A 140 11.20 18.46 16.62
CA LEU A 140 12.58 18.10 16.35
C LEU A 140 13.06 17.08 17.37
N LYS A 141 13.80 16.07 16.92
CA LYS A 141 14.53 15.16 17.80
C LYS A 141 16.02 15.24 17.54
N VAL A 142 16.77 15.31 18.63
CA VAL A 142 18.23 15.37 18.63
C VAL A 142 18.79 14.20 19.43
N VAL A 143 19.58 13.37 18.80
CA VAL A 143 20.33 12.25 19.42
C VAL A 143 21.79 12.67 19.50
N PHE A 144 22.36 12.58 20.68
CA PHE A 144 23.74 13.02 20.93
C PHE A 144 24.43 12.14 22.00
N MET A 145 25.74 12.20 22.07
CA MET A 145 26.53 11.49 23.09
C MET A 145 26.39 12.18 24.44
N ALA A 146 25.90 11.45 25.44
CA ALA A 146 25.84 11.93 26.81
C ALA A 146 27.28 12.11 27.39
N ASP A 147 27.44 13.07 28.26
CA ASP A 147 28.66 13.27 29.03
C ASP A 147 28.44 12.81 30.47
N VAL A 148 29.21 11.82 30.89
CA VAL A 148 29.12 11.23 32.24
C VAL A 148 29.48 12.24 33.35
N ASN A 149 30.22 13.31 33.04
CA ASN A 149 30.61 14.37 33.98
C ASN A 149 29.48 15.37 34.21
N ILE A 150 28.56 15.51 33.23
CA ILE A 150 27.37 16.37 33.37
C ILE A 150 26.37 15.74 34.33
N GLY A 151 26.17 14.43 34.26
CA GLY A 151 25.20 13.70 35.07
C GLY A 151 24.46 12.63 34.29
N ASN A 152 23.25 12.28 34.75
CA ASN A 152 22.41 11.27 34.11
C ASN A 152 21.78 11.77 32.77
N LEU A 153 20.90 11.00 32.17
CA LEU A 153 20.26 11.37 30.89
C LEU A 153 19.50 12.68 31.02
N ILE A 154 18.81 12.94 32.13
CA ILE A 154 18.01 14.14 32.35
C ILE A 154 18.88 15.37 32.45
N ASP A 155 20.03 15.26 33.17
CA ASP A 155 20.97 16.33 33.31
C ASP A 155 21.58 16.72 31.96
N ASN A 156 21.98 15.71 31.17
CA ASN A 156 22.46 15.92 29.80
C ASN A 156 21.41 16.60 28.91
N GLN A 157 20.16 16.18 29.00
CA GLN A 157 19.06 16.82 28.26
C GLN A 157 18.88 18.29 28.65
N ILE A 158 18.87 18.61 29.97
CA ILE A 158 18.70 19.97 30.46
C ILE A 158 19.85 20.85 30.01
N VAL A 159 21.09 20.42 30.18
CA VAL A 159 22.26 21.19 29.80
C VAL A 159 22.31 21.43 28.29
N PHE A 160 22.08 20.36 27.50
CA PHE A 160 22.18 20.48 26.05
C PHE A 160 21.04 21.33 25.45
N SER A 161 19.80 21.20 25.96
CA SER A 161 18.67 22.03 25.53
C SER A 161 18.88 23.52 25.82
N ARG A 162 19.49 23.85 26.95
CA ARG A 162 19.87 25.24 27.28
C ARG A 162 20.91 25.80 26.31
N LYS A 163 21.90 24.98 25.92
CA LYS A 163 22.90 25.39 24.92
C LYS A 163 22.27 25.65 23.55
N LEU A 164 21.26 24.86 23.18
CA LEU A 164 20.46 25.04 21.95
C LEU A 164 19.52 26.24 22.05
N GLY A 165 19.17 26.69 23.26
CA GLY A 165 18.16 27.74 23.47
C GLY A 165 16.74 27.29 23.17
N LEU A 166 16.45 25.96 23.24
CA LEU A 166 15.16 25.36 22.94
C LEU A 166 14.59 24.67 24.19
N ASN A 167 13.27 24.72 24.36
CA ASN A 167 12.58 24.08 25.49
C ASN A 167 12.27 22.61 25.19
N PRO A 168 12.84 21.64 25.94
CA PRO A 168 12.60 20.23 25.72
C PRO A 168 11.27 19.76 26.28
N ASP A 169 10.71 18.68 25.69
CA ASP A 169 9.61 17.94 26.32
C ASP A 169 10.08 17.31 27.62
N LYS A 170 9.46 17.71 28.73
CA LYS A 170 9.79 17.27 30.11
C LYS A 170 9.46 15.79 30.35
N SER A 171 8.78 15.10 29.40
CA SER A 171 8.39 13.70 29.52
C SER A 171 9.49 12.72 29.09
N CYS A 172 10.60 13.18 28.51
CA CYS A 172 11.68 12.33 28.01
C CYS A 172 12.69 11.91 29.11
N LYS A 173 12.22 11.29 30.19
CA LYS A 173 13.04 11.02 31.39
C LYS A 173 13.47 9.56 31.56
N ASP A 174 12.84 8.63 30.88
CA ASP A 174 12.98 7.20 31.16
C ASP A 174 13.97 6.49 30.22
N GLY A 175 14.68 5.51 30.73
CA GLY A 175 15.53 4.61 29.94
C GLY A 175 14.75 3.78 28.89
N SER A 176 13.44 3.70 29.02
CA SER A 176 12.54 3.05 28.07
C SER A 176 11.99 4.00 26.98
N ARG A 177 12.42 5.26 26.95
CA ARG A 177 11.95 6.26 25.97
C ARG A 177 12.47 5.95 24.59
N GLY A 178 11.58 5.84 23.63
CA GLY A 178 11.92 5.68 22.22
C GLY A 178 11.34 6.79 21.34
N ALA A 179 11.73 6.75 20.09
CA ALA A 179 11.32 7.70 19.07
C ALA A 179 10.60 6.98 17.93
N PHE A 180 9.50 7.53 17.45
CA PHE A 180 8.96 7.15 16.15
C PHE A 180 9.86 7.70 15.07
N LEU A 181 10.32 6.83 14.17
CA LEU A 181 11.11 7.22 13.02
C LEU A 181 10.26 7.99 12.02
N THR A 182 10.95 8.76 11.21
CA THR A 182 10.40 9.57 10.13
C THR A 182 11.02 9.11 8.79
N THR A 183 10.82 9.88 7.73
CA THR A 183 11.36 9.59 6.41
C THR A 183 12.81 10.09 6.27
N ARG A 184 13.52 9.58 5.27
CA ARG A 184 14.88 10.06 4.95
C ARG A 184 14.90 11.58 4.67
N GLU A 185 13.85 12.11 4.06
CA GLU A 185 13.71 13.53 3.72
C GLU A 185 13.60 14.43 4.96
N ASP A 186 13.09 13.89 6.07
CA ASP A 186 12.97 14.60 7.34
C ASP A 186 14.27 14.62 8.16
N ILE A 187 15.28 13.90 7.72
CA ILE A 187 16.59 13.89 8.37
C ILE A 187 17.30 15.20 8.06
N ILE A 188 17.76 15.89 9.11
CA ILE A 188 18.53 17.13 9.00
C ILE A 188 20.03 16.80 9.04
N PHE A 189 20.43 15.91 9.94
CA PHE A 189 21.82 15.50 10.12
C PHE A 189 21.88 14.03 10.59
N ILE A 190 22.84 13.27 10.11
CA ILE A 190 23.15 11.93 10.59
C ILE A 190 24.64 11.61 10.42
N ASP A 191 25.28 11.20 11.51
CA ASP A 191 26.56 10.48 11.51
C ASP A 191 26.25 9.01 11.77
N GLU A 192 25.97 8.29 10.71
CA GLU A 192 25.43 6.94 10.79
C GLU A 192 26.42 5.95 11.41
N GLU A 193 27.69 6.05 11.02
CA GLU A 193 28.73 5.15 11.52
C GLU A 193 28.87 5.26 13.04
N ARG A 194 28.95 6.49 13.54
CA ARG A 194 29.06 6.72 14.98
C ARG A 194 27.75 6.41 15.70
N LEU A 195 26.61 6.74 15.13
CA LEU A 195 25.30 6.48 15.73
C LEU A 195 25.09 4.98 16.00
N ILE A 196 25.42 4.11 15.03
CA ILE A 196 25.21 2.66 15.13
C ILE A 196 26.22 2.00 16.09
N ASN A 197 27.46 2.45 16.04
CA ASN A 197 28.56 1.78 16.76
C ASN A 197 28.83 2.39 18.14
N TYR A 198 28.18 3.52 18.49
CA TYR A 198 28.45 4.18 19.77
C TYR A 198 27.97 3.35 20.96
N GLU A 199 28.85 3.22 21.92
CA GLU A 199 28.58 2.61 23.23
C GLU A 199 29.51 3.23 24.27
N SER A 200 28.98 3.64 25.40
CA SER A 200 29.73 4.14 26.54
C SER A 200 29.46 3.25 27.77
N GLU A 201 30.30 2.24 27.95
CA GLU A 201 30.21 1.36 29.14
C GLU A 201 30.27 2.13 30.46
N ASN A 202 31.05 3.22 30.51
CA ASN A 202 31.16 4.04 31.71
C ASN A 202 29.83 4.72 32.09
N PHE A 203 29.03 5.11 31.08
CA PHE A 203 27.73 5.71 31.32
C PHE A 203 26.75 4.68 31.89
N GLY A 204 26.67 3.49 31.27
CA GLY A 204 25.83 2.38 31.75
C GLY A 204 26.23 1.97 33.17
N LYS A 205 27.51 1.68 33.42
CA LYS A 205 28.02 1.26 34.74
C LYS A 205 27.67 2.27 35.85
N LYS A 206 27.58 3.55 35.52
CA LYS A 206 27.27 4.61 36.51
C LYS A 206 25.78 4.80 36.78
N TYR A 207 24.91 4.61 35.76
CA TYR A 207 23.53 5.04 35.83
C TYR A 207 22.49 3.93 35.65
N ASP A 208 22.83 2.71 35.19
CA ASP A 208 21.87 1.62 34.97
C ASP A 208 21.06 1.31 36.24
N GLU A 209 21.72 1.17 37.41
CA GLU A 209 21.07 0.87 38.68
C GLU A 209 20.07 1.95 39.08
N GLU A 210 20.37 3.23 38.86
CA GLU A 210 19.44 4.34 39.13
C GLU A 210 18.19 4.21 38.28
N TYR A 211 18.34 3.89 37.00
CA TYR A 211 17.23 3.70 36.08
C TYR A 211 16.45 2.43 36.33
N HIS A 212 17.09 1.35 36.73
CA HIS A 212 16.42 0.11 37.17
C HIS A 212 15.53 0.32 38.38
N ALA A 213 15.93 1.18 39.32
CA ALA A 213 15.13 1.54 40.49
C ALA A 213 13.92 2.43 40.18
N GLY A 214 13.73 2.86 38.95
CA GLY A 214 12.59 3.64 38.50
C GLY A 214 12.59 5.12 38.91
N HIS A 215 13.68 5.65 39.39
CA HIS A 215 13.80 7.02 39.90
C HIS A 215 14.68 7.89 39.02
N SER A 216 14.17 8.30 37.89
CA SER A 216 14.84 9.28 37.03
C SER A 216 14.58 10.69 37.54
N GLN A 217 15.48 11.22 38.35
CA GLN A 217 15.44 12.60 38.82
C GLN A 217 16.71 13.35 38.35
N PRO A 218 16.64 14.66 38.07
CA PRO A 218 17.85 15.43 37.79
C PRO A 218 18.77 15.43 39.00
N THR A 219 20.04 15.15 38.79
CA THR A 219 21.06 15.21 39.84
C THR A 219 21.66 16.62 40.00
N ILE A 220 21.45 17.51 39.00
CA ILE A 220 21.93 18.88 38.98
C ILE A 220 20.91 19.80 39.65
N ASP A 221 21.37 20.67 40.60
CA ASP A 221 20.53 21.70 41.20
C ASP A 221 20.23 22.78 40.15
N VAL A 222 19.03 22.72 39.56
CA VAL A 222 18.56 23.59 38.45
C VAL A 222 18.61 25.08 38.85
N ALA A 223 18.62 25.41 40.14
CA ALA A 223 18.60 26.77 40.65
C ALA A 223 19.99 27.45 40.68
N LYS A 224 21.10 26.68 40.67
CA LYS A 224 22.46 27.27 40.81
C LYS A 224 23.19 27.52 39.47
N SER A 225 22.65 27.12 38.34
CA SER A 225 23.29 27.33 37.01
C SER A 225 22.75 28.56 36.24
N SER A 226 22.04 29.46 36.90
CA SER A 226 21.42 30.64 36.23
C SER A 226 22.26 31.91 36.32
N ALA A 227 23.55 31.84 36.70
CA ALA A 227 24.43 32.98 36.73
C ALA A 227 25.47 32.90 35.59
N ASP A 228 25.05 33.20 34.37
CA ASP A 228 25.84 33.83 33.30
C ASP A 228 25.06 33.76 31.98
N SER A 229 24.24 34.81 31.76
CA SER A 229 23.97 35.44 30.46
C SER A 229 22.89 36.52 30.58
N PRO A 230 23.00 37.64 29.88
CA PRO A 230 22.21 38.84 30.13
C PRO A 230 20.89 38.88 29.37
N HIS A 231 19.90 39.37 30.08
CA HIS A 231 18.67 40.10 29.68
C HIS A 231 18.01 39.85 28.33
N LEU A 232 16.79 39.32 28.41
CA LEU A 232 15.66 40.04 27.80
C LEU A 232 14.39 39.78 28.64
N ALA A 233 13.69 40.86 28.92
CA ALA A 233 12.70 41.03 29.95
C ALA A 233 11.36 40.38 29.62
N SER A 234 10.82 39.78 30.69
CA SER A 234 9.44 39.70 31.16
C SER A 234 8.32 40.41 30.38
N VAL A 235 7.26 39.67 30.09
CA VAL A 235 5.91 40.15 30.38
C VAL A 235 5.20 39.04 31.15
N GLU A 236 4.90 39.37 32.40
CA GLU A 236 4.03 38.59 33.31
C GLU A 236 2.57 38.84 33.01
N GLY A 237 1.76 37.86 33.37
CA GLY A 237 0.32 37.97 33.64
C GLY A 237 -0.23 36.59 33.92
N ALA A 238 -0.06 36.11 35.09
CA ALA A 238 -0.86 36.06 36.29
C ALA A 238 -2.32 35.72 35.98
N GLY A 239 -2.92 34.73 36.58
CA GLY A 239 -3.03 34.11 37.84
C GLY A 239 -4.15 33.10 37.81
N GLU A 240 -3.95 32.14 38.60
CA GLU A 240 -4.69 31.66 39.78
C GLU A 240 -6.13 31.18 39.59
N ASP A 241 -6.24 29.90 39.77
CA ASP A 241 -6.93 29.15 40.85
C ASP A 241 -8.31 29.62 41.36
N GLN A 242 -9.19 28.65 41.42
CA GLN A 242 -9.97 28.10 42.54
C GLN A 242 -11.47 28.03 42.36
N GLN A 243 -11.87 26.78 42.63
CA GLN A 243 -13.00 26.31 43.44
C GLN A 243 -14.43 26.73 43.13
N GLY A 244 -15.16 25.66 42.88
CA GLY A 244 -16.52 25.29 43.13
C GLY A 244 -17.43 26.22 43.92
N VAL A 245 -18.69 26.19 43.57
CA VAL A 245 -19.84 25.98 44.47
C VAL A 245 -21.15 26.00 43.66
N SER A 246 -21.99 25.09 44.03
CA SER A 246 -23.38 24.85 43.67
C SER A 246 -24.32 26.05 43.57
N GLY A 247 -25.28 25.93 42.69
CA GLY A 247 -26.68 26.23 43.08
C GLY A 247 -27.39 27.37 42.38
N SER A 248 -28.53 27.02 41.92
CA SER A 248 -29.77 27.76 41.82
C SER A 248 -30.20 28.38 40.54
N ASP A 249 -31.39 27.98 40.18
CA ASP A 249 -32.30 28.52 39.17
C ASP A 249 -32.28 30.03 38.97
N GLY A 250 -32.40 30.43 37.70
CA GLY A 250 -32.60 31.83 37.33
C GLY A 250 -32.89 31.93 35.86
N ASP A 251 -34.17 31.87 35.56
CA ASP A 251 -34.76 32.28 34.29
C ASP A 251 -34.28 33.68 33.90
N ASN A 252 -33.63 33.79 32.68
CA ASN A 252 -33.57 35.06 31.95
C ASN A 252 -33.36 34.79 30.44
N GLY A 253 -34.39 35.14 29.66
CA GLY A 253 -34.38 35.20 28.24
C GLY A 253 -33.35 36.20 27.71
N GLY A 254 -32.30 35.66 27.10
CA GLY A 254 -31.34 36.38 26.31
C GLY A 254 -31.21 35.72 24.94
N ALA A 255 -31.31 36.49 23.87
CA ALA A 255 -31.37 36.06 22.48
C ALA A 255 -30.32 34.97 22.16
N ALA A 256 -30.77 33.77 21.91
CA ALA A 256 -29.97 32.70 21.33
C ALA A 256 -29.54 33.13 19.92
N GLU A 257 -28.27 33.39 19.69
CA GLU A 257 -27.68 33.44 18.36
C GLU A 257 -28.12 32.14 17.64
N SER A 258 -28.97 32.31 16.62
CA SER A 258 -29.50 31.19 15.85
C SER A 258 -28.34 30.57 15.09
N LEU A 259 -27.92 29.37 15.48
CA LEU A 259 -26.94 28.57 14.77
C LEU A 259 -27.34 28.46 13.30
N THR A 260 -26.48 28.92 12.37
CA THR A 260 -26.78 29.00 10.94
C THR A 260 -25.72 28.27 10.10
N TYR A 261 -26.13 27.75 8.96
CA TYR A 261 -25.27 27.25 7.91
C TYR A 261 -25.47 28.13 6.67
N HIS A 262 -24.40 28.82 6.23
CA HIS A 262 -24.45 29.83 5.16
C HIS A 262 -25.60 30.84 5.33
N GLY A 263 -25.78 31.34 6.56
CA GLY A 263 -26.81 32.33 6.90
C GLY A 263 -28.22 31.74 7.07
N VAL A 264 -28.43 30.44 6.83
CA VAL A 264 -29.72 29.77 7.03
C VAL A 264 -29.73 29.00 8.35
N PRO A 265 -30.74 29.23 9.23
CA PRO A 265 -30.82 28.52 10.50
C PRO A 265 -30.91 27.00 10.34
N TYR A 266 -30.08 26.23 11.11
CA TYR A 266 -30.16 24.77 11.10
C TYR A 266 -31.55 24.23 11.39
N SER A 267 -32.34 24.89 12.21
CA SER A 267 -33.75 24.52 12.48
C SER A 267 -34.61 24.51 11.22
N LYS A 268 -34.38 25.43 10.29
CA LYS A 268 -35.05 25.50 8.99
C LYS A 268 -34.59 24.35 8.10
N ILE A 269 -33.30 24.08 8.02
CA ILE A 269 -32.72 22.98 7.22
C ILE A 269 -33.27 21.64 7.72
N VAL A 270 -33.24 21.41 9.03
CA VAL A 270 -33.76 20.18 9.66
C VAL A 270 -35.27 20.00 9.41
N LYS A 271 -36.03 21.07 9.51
CA LYS A 271 -37.50 21.03 9.23
C LYS A 271 -37.77 20.61 7.78
N VAL A 272 -37.03 21.13 6.82
CA VAL A 272 -37.15 20.72 5.41
C VAL A 272 -36.68 19.28 5.23
N TRP A 273 -35.59 18.89 5.86
CA TRP A 273 -35.06 17.53 5.79
C TRP A 273 -36.04 16.49 6.32
N LEU A 274 -36.75 16.79 7.42
CA LEU A 274 -37.80 15.93 7.99
C LEU A 274 -39.02 15.81 7.06
N GLY A 275 -39.37 16.86 6.37
CA GLY A 275 -40.54 16.92 5.52
C GLY A 275 -41.88 16.92 6.30
N PRO A 276 -43.05 16.88 5.60
CA PRO A 276 -44.36 17.06 6.23
C PRO A 276 -44.88 15.82 6.98
N LYS A 277 -44.25 14.63 6.83
CA LYS A 277 -44.76 13.39 7.43
C LYS A 277 -44.36 13.28 8.91
N LYS A 278 -45.32 13.01 9.81
CA LYS A 278 -45.03 12.67 11.21
C LYS A 278 -44.22 11.37 11.29
N ILE A 279 -43.13 11.40 12.06
CA ILE A 279 -42.29 10.22 12.31
C ILE A 279 -43.02 9.27 13.21
N LYS A 280 -43.17 8.01 12.79
CA LYS A 280 -43.80 6.96 13.61
C LYS A 280 -42.96 6.66 14.85
N GLN A 281 -43.58 6.29 15.96
CA GLN A 281 -42.88 6.06 17.25
C GLN A 281 -41.76 5.02 17.12
N GLY A 282 -41.91 3.95 16.32
CA GLY A 282 -40.88 2.93 16.07
C GLY A 282 -39.71 3.40 15.21
N ASP A 283 -39.85 4.47 14.42
CA ASP A 283 -38.83 4.95 13.49
C ASP A 283 -38.00 6.13 14.03
N ARG A 284 -38.33 6.63 15.22
CA ARG A 284 -37.74 7.86 15.79
C ARG A 284 -36.22 7.74 16.00
N HIS A 285 -35.78 6.66 16.63
CA HIS A 285 -34.34 6.44 16.90
C HIS A 285 -33.55 6.32 15.58
N ARG A 286 -34.01 5.52 14.64
CA ARG A 286 -33.40 5.39 13.31
C ARG A 286 -33.35 6.72 12.57
N THR A 287 -34.39 7.51 12.66
CA THR A 287 -34.45 8.83 12.00
C THR A 287 -33.48 9.81 12.66
N SER A 288 -33.33 9.77 13.99
CA SER A 288 -32.35 10.56 14.75
C SER A 288 -30.93 10.23 14.32
N LEU A 289 -30.59 8.94 14.19
CA LEU A 289 -29.27 8.50 13.75
C LEU A 289 -28.96 8.93 12.31
N ILE A 290 -29.90 8.79 11.37
CA ILE A 290 -29.74 9.25 9.99
C ILE A 290 -29.59 10.76 9.91
N LEU A 291 -30.36 11.51 10.72
CA LEU A 291 -30.24 12.97 10.78
C LEU A 291 -28.87 13.38 11.33
N ALA A 292 -28.40 12.72 12.39
CA ALA A 292 -27.08 12.94 12.95
C ALA A 292 -25.99 12.70 11.90
N ASP A 293 -26.05 11.60 11.17
CA ASP A 293 -25.10 11.27 10.12
C ASP A 293 -25.10 12.31 8.97
N HIS A 294 -26.27 12.78 8.56
CA HIS A 294 -26.40 13.81 7.52
C HIS A 294 -25.96 15.21 7.99
N LEU A 295 -26.13 15.54 9.26
CA LEU A 295 -25.67 16.81 9.84
C LEU A 295 -24.16 16.93 9.84
N ARG A 296 -23.44 15.81 9.93
CA ARG A 296 -21.96 15.79 9.90
C ARG A 296 -21.37 16.54 8.70
N TYR A 297 -22.08 16.52 7.57
CA TYR A 297 -21.63 17.13 6.30
C TYR A 297 -21.79 18.64 6.24
N ILE A 298 -22.55 19.23 7.15
CA ILE A 298 -22.83 20.68 7.19
C ILE A 298 -22.50 21.33 8.54
N THR A 299 -21.82 20.58 9.41
CA THR A 299 -21.36 21.03 10.74
C THR A 299 -19.88 20.74 10.93
N ASP A 300 -19.11 20.54 9.87
CA ASP A 300 -17.72 20.14 9.90
C ASP A 300 -17.44 18.93 10.84
N ASN A 301 -18.43 18.04 10.97
CA ASN A 301 -18.40 16.87 11.83
C ASN A 301 -18.22 17.19 13.32
N ASP A 302 -18.58 18.43 13.75
CA ASP A 302 -18.50 18.81 15.17
C ASP A 302 -19.60 18.08 16.00
N PRO A 303 -19.21 17.17 16.91
CA PRO A 303 -20.16 16.40 17.70
C PRO A 303 -21.03 17.27 18.62
N LYS A 304 -20.50 18.35 19.17
CA LYS A 304 -21.22 19.24 20.07
C LYS A 304 -22.28 20.04 19.32
N LEU A 305 -21.96 20.51 18.11
CA LEU A 305 -22.89 21.24 17.28
C LEU A 305 -24.02 20.31 16.79
N ILE A 306 -23.68 19.10 16.35
CA ILE A 306 -24.67 18.07 15.95
C ILE A 306 -25.59 17.72 17.10
N GLU A 307 -25.06 17.49 18.29
CA GLU A 307 -25.85 17.21 19.49
C GLU A 307 -26.80 18.37 19.84
N THR A 308 -26.31 19.58 19.76
CA THR A 308 -27.12 20.80 20.03
C THR A 308 -28.29 20.92 19.04
N ILE A 309 -28.06 20.69 17.75
CA ILE A 309 -29.11 20.72 16.72
C ILE A 309 -30.13 19.58 16.92
N LEU A 310 -29.66 18.38 17.26
CA LEU A 310 -30.54 17.25 17.56
C LEU A 310 -31.42 17.51 18.80
N ARG A 311 -30.84 18.03 19.87
CA ARG A 311 -31.57 18.36 21.11
C ARG A 311 -32.64 19.45 20.87
N GLN A 312 -32.48 20.32 19.90
CA GLN A 312 -33.48 21.30 19.49
C GLN A 312 -34.61 20.71 18.64
N THR A 313 -34.38 19.51 18.04
CA THR A 313 -35.33 18.88 17.12
C THR A 313 -36.55 18.27 17.89
N PRO A 314 -37.81 18.59 17.58
CA PRO A 314 -39.00 18.23 18.37
C PRO A 314 -39.12 16.75 18.68
N PHE A 315 -39.01 15.86 17.69
CA PHE A 315 -39.15 14.41 17.88
C PHE A 315 -38.00 13.80 18.70
N VAL A 316 -36.81 14.42 18.70
CA VAL A 316 -35.70 14.01 19.56
C VAL A 316 -35.95 14.41 20.99
N LYS A 317 -36.54 15.60 21.23
CA LYS A 317 -37.01 15.99 22.58
C LYS A 317 -38.02 15.00 23.15
N ASP A 318 -38.90 14.48 22.30
CA ASP A 318 -39.89 13.47 22.72
C ASP A 318 -39.19 12.14 23.09
N ILE A 319 -38.18 11.69 22.34
CA ILE A 319 -37.42 10.47 22.67
C ILE A 319 -36.68 10.62 23.98
N VAL A 320 -36.03 11.77 24.19
CA VAL A 320 -35.31 12.04 25.45
C VAL A 320 -36.26 12.01 26.65
N LYS A 321 -37.45 12.60 26.52
CA LYS A 321 -38.47 12.58 27.58
C LYS A 321 -39.07 11.19 27.87
N GLU A 322 -39.32 10.42 26.77
CA GLU A 322 -40.00 9.12 26.90
C GLU A 322 -39.07 8.00 27.35
N ARG A 323 -37.79 8.05 27.00
CA ARG A 323 -36.84 6.93 27.17
C ARG A 323 -35.56 7.30 27.88
N ASN A 324 -35.37 8.53 28.33
CA ASN A 324 -34.11 9.04 28.90
C ASN A 324 -32.89 8.74 28.00
N GLU A 325 -33.06 8.78 26.65
CA GLU A 325 -32.04 8.43 25.68
C GLU A 325 -30.97 9.52 25.61
N ASN A 326 -29.69 9.11 25.69
CA ASN A 326 -28.57 10.04 25.59
C ASN A 326 -28.32 10.41 24.11
N VAL A 327 -28.56 11.65 23.72
CA VAL A 327 -28.33 12.14 22.35
C VAL A 327 -26.87 12.06 21.97
N GLY A 328 -25.93 12.18 22.89
CA GLY A 328 -24.51 12.03 22.66
C GLY A 328 -24.14 10.64 22.13
N ASP A 329 -24.81 9.59 22.58
CA ASP A 329 -24.58 8.22 22.08
C ASP A 329 -25.06 8.03 20.64
N THR A 330 -26.14 8.72 20.28
CA THR A 330 -26.63 8.75 18.88
C THR A 330 -25.63 9.47 17.96
N VAL A 331 -25.06 10.59 18.40
CA VAL A 331 -24.01 11.31 17.66
C VAL A 331 -22.74 10.46 17.56
N ALA A 332 -22.29 9.86 18.64
CA ALA A 332 -21.13 8.97 18.62
C ALA A 332 -21.33 7.75 17.73
N SER A 333 -22.56 7.24 17.64
CA SER A 333 -22.91 6.16 16.71
C SER A 333 -22.93 6.61 15.26
N ALA A 334 -23.41 7.81 14.96
CA ALA A 334 -23.35 8.39 13.60
C ALA A 334 -21.91 8.62 13.16
N GLN A 335 -21.01 9.02 14.07
CA GLN A 335 -19.59 9.25 13.76
C GLN A 335 -18.79 7.97 13.45
N LYS A 336 -19.35 6.79 13.66
CA LYS A 336 -18.72 5.50 13.28
C LYS A 336 -18.89 5.19 11.79
N TYR A 337 -19.80 5.85 11.08
CA TYR A 337 -19.98 5.64 9.65
C TYR A 337 -18.92 6.38 8.85
N ASP A 338 -18.47 5.79 7.73
CA ASP A 338 -17.52 6.42 6.83
C ASP A 338 -18.11 7.67 6.17
N PHE A 339 -17.31 8.71 5.99
CA PHE A 339 -17.69 9.89 5.23
C PHE A 339 -17.81 9.52 3.74
N LEU A 340 -19.01 9.57 3.19
CA LEU A 340 -19.23 9.45 1.75
C LEU A 340 -18.72 10.72 1.06
N ARG A 341 -18.20 10.62 -0.17
CA ARG A 341 -17.81 11.79 -0.94
C ARG A 341 -19.06 12.61 -1.29
N GLY A 342 -19.17 13.81 -0.70
CA GLY A 342 -20.22 14.77 -0.93
C GLY A 342 -21.45 14.63 -0.02
N ILE A 343 -22.16 15.75 0.13
CA ILE A 343 -23.35 15.86 0.99
C ILE A 343 -24.44 14.86 0.55
N PRO A 344 -25.04 14.08 1.45
CA PRO A 344 -26.09 13.11 1.09
C PRO A 344 -27.26 13.77 0.33
N LYS A 345 -27.78 13.13 -0.71
CA LYS A 345 -28.81 13.69 -1.61
C LYS A 345 -30.02 14.26 -0.89
N ARG A 346 -30.43 13.66 0.23
CA ARG A 346 -31.53 14.17 1.06
C ARG A 346 -31.18 15.48 1.74
N MET A 347 -29.93 15.64 2.17
CA MET A 347 -29.43 16.88 2.77
C MET A 347 -29.23 17.95 1.70
N GLN A 348 -28.70 17.62 0.52
CA GLN A 348 -28.60 18.55 -0.62
C GLN A 348 -29.95 19.13 -0.99
N ARG A 349 -31.01 18.29 -1.08
CA ARG A 349 -32.39 18.76 -1.35
C ARG A 349 -32.90 19.65 -0.23
N ALA A 350 -32.58 19.33 1.03
CA ALA A 350 -32.98 20.14 2.16
C ALA A 350 -32.32 21.53 2.16
N LEU A 351 -31.05 21.61 1.79
CA LEU A 351 -30.30 22.86 1.64
C LEU A 351 -30.87 23.71 0.52
N ALA A 352 -31.09 23.15 -0.67
CA ALA A 352 -31.66 23.85 -1.81
C ALA A 352 -33.04 24.41 -1.51
N VAL A 353 -33.95 23.63 -0.88
CA VAL A 353 -35.30 24.07 -0.50
C VAL A 353 -35.27 25.06 0.67
N ALA A 354 -34.32 24.96 1.57
CA ALA A 354 -34.13 25.90 2.68
C ALA A 354 -33.57 27.26 2.24
N GLY A 355 -33.16 27.38 0.96
CA GLY A 355 -32.63 28.62 0.38
C GLY A 355 -31.16 28.87 0.74
N VAL A 356 -30.39 27.80 0.88
CA VAL A 356 -28.93 27.89 0.89
C VAL A 356 -28.51 28.02 -0.57
N ASP A 357 -28.27 29.26 -1.02
CA ASP A 357 -27.77 29.54 -2.36
C ASP A 357 -26.27 29.22 -2.40
N ASP A 358 -25.88 28.28 -3.25
CA ASP A 358 -24.46 28.05 -3.61
C ASP A 358 -23.83 29.24 -4.37
N SER A 359 -24.63 30.28 -4.70
CA SER A 359 -24.20 31.46 -5.44
C SER A 359 -23.62 32.58 -4.57
N ASN A 360 -23.73 32.50 -3.24
CA ASN A 360 -23.07 33.43 -2.32
C ASN A 360 -21.80 32.80 -1.69
N SER A 361 -20.92 32.25 -2.51
CA SER A 361 -19.52 32.30 -2.18
C SER A 361 -19.12 33.77 -2.29
N VAL A 362 -19.19 34.50 -1.17
CA VAL A 362 -18.42 35.73 -0.99
C VAL A 362 -17.01 35.38 -1.42
N GLU A 363 -16.54 36.01 -2.49
CA GLU A 363 -15.16 36.06 -2.84
C GLU A 363 -14.40 36.63 -1.61
N THR A 364 -13.94 35.74 -0.75
CA THR A 364 -12.78 36.02 0.06
C THR A 364 -11.71 36.32 -0.97
N PRO A 365 -10.98 37.46 -0.83
CA PRO A 365 -9.87 37.76 -1.71
C PRO A 365 -8.96 36.53 -1.71
N PRO A 366 -8.36 36.15 -2.81
CA PRO A 366 -7.66 34.89 -2.95
C PRO A 366 -6.54 34.79 -1.90
N SER A 367 -6.90 34.34 -0.74
CA SER A 367 -6.00 33.69 0.18
C SER A 367 -5.58 32.45 -0.58
N ALA A 368 -4.33 32.42 -0.97
CA ALA A 368 -3.68 31.45 -1.82
C ALA A 368 -4.49 30.16 -1.92
N LEU A 369 -5.09 29.93 -3.08
CA LEU A 369 -5.60 28.62 -3.50
C LEU A 369 -4.56 27.61 -3.04
N THR A 370 -4.89 26.82 -2.01
CA THR A 370 -4.23 25.53 -1.84
C THR A 370 -4.50 24.82 -3.15
N PRO A 371 -3.51 24.60 -4.00
CA PRO A 371 -3.76 23.95 -5.28
C PRO A 371 -4.43 22.63 -4.94
N GLN A 372 -5.56 22.33 -5.56
CA GLN A 372 -5.97 20.92 -5.68
C GLN A 372 -4.73 20.19 -6.15
N PRO A 373 -4.33 19.06 -5.50
CA PRO A 373 -3.15 18.36 -5.95
C PRO A 373 -3.28 18.15 -7.46
N SER A 374 -2.35 18.73 -8.21
CA SER A 374 -2.23 18.46 -9.64
C SER A 374 -2.07 16.95 -9.80
N SER A 375 -2.40 16.39 -10.95
CA SER A 375 -2.12 14.96 -11.22
C SER A 375 -0.66 14.62 -10.93
N ASP A 376 0.22 15.60 -10.98
CA ASP A 376 1.63 15.51 -10.65
C ASP A 376 1.87 15.26 -9.17
N ASP A 377 1.07 15.83 -8.28
CA ASP A 377 1.17 15.62 -6.83
C ASP A 377 0.73 14.21 -6.40
N ILE A 378 -0.19 13.60 -7.15
CA ILE A 378 -0.63 12.22 -6.88
C ILE A 378 0.53 11.23 -7.04
N TYR A 379 1.40 11.46 -8.01
CA TYR A 379 2.56 10.62 -8.32
C TYR A 379 3.87 11.09 -7.66
N ALA A 380 3.83 12.05 -6.74
CA ALA A 380 5.02 12.61 -6.08
C ALA A 380 5.88 11.56 -5.35
N SER A 381 5.30 10.43 -4.94
CA SER A 381 6.03 9.31 -4.34
C SER A 381 6.77 8.41 -5.35
N ILE A 382 6.57 8.65 -6.64
CA ILE A 382 7.22 7.91 -7.74
C ILE A 382 8.33 8.80 -8.31
N PRO A 383 9.59 8.32 -8.43
CA PRO A 383 10.72 9.12 -8.89
C PRO A 383 10.75 9.30 -10.42
N LEU A 384 9.69 9.92 -10.97
CA LEU A 384 9.50 10.07 -12.41
C LEU A 384 10.61 10.89 -13.10
N ASP A 385 11.13 11.91 -12.42
CA ASP A 385 12.22 12.75 -12.95
C ASP A 385 13.50 11.94 -13.10
N SER A 386 13.91 11.23 -12.06
CA SER A 386 15.11 10.38 -12.08
C SER A 386 15.02 9.28 -13.15
N TRP A 387 13.87 8.63 -13.27
CA TRP A 387 13.67 7.62 -14.32
C TRP A 387 13.69 8.24 -15.73
N ALA A 388 13.14 9.43 -15.87
CA ALA A 388 13.14 10.12 -17.15
C ALA A 388 14.56 10.49 -17.60
N GLU A 389 15.38 11.02 -16.70
CA GLU A 389 16.78 11.34 -16.97
C GLU A 389 17.57 10.10 -17.37
N GLU A 390 17.43 9.01 -16.62
CA GLU A 390 18.13 7.76 -16.90
C GLU A 390 17.67 7.12 -18.23
N LEU A 391 16.36 7.12 -18.53
CA LEU A 391 15.83 6.62 -19.78
C LEU A 391 16.29 7.46 -20.99
N GLN A 392 16.44 8.77 -20.83
CA GLN A 392 16.99 9.64 -21.89
C GLN A 392 18.48 9.36 -22.14
N GLU A 393 19.25 9.05 -21.09
CA GLU A 393 20.64 8.62 -21.24
C GLU A 393 20.70 7.27 -21.95
N MET A 394 19.90 6.29 -21.54
CA MET A 394 19.83 4.97 -22.17
C MET A 394 19.43 5.04 -23.64
N ALA A 395 18.56 5.98 -24.00
CA ALA A 395 18.14 6.17 -25.40
C ALA A 395 19.30 6.48 -26.36
N GLN A 396 20.46 6.88 -25.85
CA GLN A 396 21.66 7.08 -26.66
C GLN A 396 22.36 5.75 -27.02
N HIS A 397 22.07 4.68 -26.29
CA HIS A 397 22.75 3.40 -26.37
C HIS A 397 21.87 2.26 -26.90
N PHE A 398 20.56 2.38 -26.79
CA PHE A 398 19.62 1.36 -27.21
C PHE A 398 18.83 1.79 -28.43
N PRO A 399 18.88 1.00 -29.54
CA PRO A 399 18.11 1.28 -30.75
C PRO A 399 16.62 1.45 -30.47
N CYS A 400 15.93 2.26 -31.22
CA CYS A 400 14.53 2.63 -31.08
C CYS A 400 14.15 3.51 -29.91
N MET A 401 14.88 3.53 -28.79
CA MET A 401 14.48 4.32 -27.64
C MET A 401 14.44 5.83 -27.95
N LYS A 402 15.37 6.34 -28.74
CA LYS A 402 15.38 7.74 -29.14
C LYS A 402 14.14 8.11 -29.97
N GLU A 403 13.74 7.25 -30.87
CA GLU A 403 12.56 7.41 -31.72
C GLU A 403 11.26 7.27 -30.93
N LEU A 404 11.21 6.34 -29.95
CA LEU A 404 10.08 6.15 -29.03
C LEU A 404 9.87 7.37 -28.14
N PHE A 405 10.95 7.99 -27.69
CA PHE A 405 10.91 9.12 -26.76
C PHE A 405 10.73 10.47 -27.45
N LEU A 406 10.82 10.50 -28.78
CA LEU A 406 10.65 11.72 -29.56
C LEU A 406 9.26 12.32 -29.33
N ASN A 407 9.22 13.60 -28.92
CA ASN A 407 8.00 14.35 -28.62
C ASN A 407 7.15 13.75 -27.48
N VAL A 408 7.71 12.88 -26.64
CA VAL A 408 7.08 12.38 -25.42
C VAL A 408 7.53 13.22 -24.22
N HIS A 409 6.61 13.51 -23.30
CA HIS A 409 6.98 14.21 -22.05
C HIS A 409 7.83 13.27 -21.19
N PRO A 410 8.92 13.76 -20.53
CA PRO A 410 9.81 12.92 -19.72
C PRO A 410 9.09 11.99 -18.76
N HIS A 411 8.13 12.47 -17.99
CA HIS A 411 7.37 11.65 -17.04
C HIS A 411 6.49 10.55 -17.66
N LYS A 412 6.29 10.54 -18.97
CA LYS A 412 5.58 9.49 -19.71
C LYS A 412 6.50 8.42 -20.27
N LEU A 413 7.82 8.60 -20.18
CA LEU A 413 8.81 7.67 -20.73
C LEU A 413 8.68 6.26 -20.14
N PRO A 414 8.44 6.04 -18.83
CA PRO A 414 8.22 4.70 -18.30
C PRO A 414 7.03 4.00 -18.96
N ALA A 415 5.92 4.70 -19.16
CA ALA A 415 4.74 4.13 -19.80
C ALA A 415 4.99 3.77 -21.26
N VAL A 416 5.75 4.61 -21.98
CA VAL A 416 6.18 4.33 -23.38
C VAL A 416 7.14 3.16 -23.43
N LEU A 417 8.12 3.08 -22.52
CA LEU A 417 9.04 1.95 -22.45
C LEU A 417 8.30 0.63 -22.28
N PHE A 418 7.44 0.55 -21.27
CA PHE A 418 6.71 -0.69 -20.93
C PHE A 418 5.75 -1.12 -22.04
N SER A 419 5.01 -0.18 -22.61
CA SER A 419 4.09 -0.50 -23.70
C SER A 419 4.81 -0.89 -24.99
N SER A 420 5.90 -0.21 -25.34
CA SER A 420 6.69 -0.53 -26.53
C SER A 420 7.44 -1.86 -26.38
N ALA A 421 8.01 -2.13 -25.20
CA ALA A 421 8.61 -3.43 -24.88
C ALA A 421 7.60 -4.58 -25.03
N ALA A 422 6.37 -4.38 -24.55
CA ALA A 422 5.32 -5.39 -24.68
C ALA A 422 4.91 -5.64 -26.15
N LEU A 423 4.87 -4.60 -26.96
CA LEU A 423 4.60 -4.71 -28.40
C LEU A 423 5.73 -5.46 -29.10
N PHE A 424 6.97 -5.03 -28.94
CA PHE A 424 8.15 -5.67 -29.52
C PHE A 424 8.33 -7.11 -29.03
N GLY A 425 8.20 -7.34 -27.72
CA GLY A 425 8.30 -8.68 -27.14
C GLY A 425 7.17 -9.62 -27.59
N THR A 426 5.96 -9.10 -27.89
CA THR A 426 4.88 -9.92 -28.48
C THR A 426 5.20 -10.34 -29.92
N LEU A 427 5.90 -9.52 -30.68
CA LEU A 427 6.42 -9.92 -32.00
C LEU A 427 7.44 -11.07 -31.90
N MET A 428 8.28 -11.05 -30.84
CA MET A 428 9.24 -12.14 -30.56
C MET A 428 8.57 -13.43 -30.06
N THR A 429 7.33 -13.66 -30.44
CA THR A 429 6.50 -14.80 -29.99
C THR A 429 7.08 -16.17 -30.34
N ARG A 430 8.06 -16.29 -31.23
CA ARG A 430 8.71 -17.55 -31.60
C ARG A 430 9.99 -17.82 -30.82
N SER A 431 10.28 -16.98 -29.79
CA SER A 431 11.45 -17.12 -28.92
C SER A 431 11.06 -17.49 -27.49
N TRP A 432 12.04 -18.00 -26.78
CA TRP A 432 11.90 -18.41 -25.38
C TRP A 432 13.22 -18.23 -24.64
N TYR A 433 13.15 -18.34 -23.29
CA TYR A 433 14.30 -18.29 -22.41
C TYR A 433 14.09 -19.20 -21.20
N HIS A 434 15.15 -19.52 -20.46
CA HIS A 434 15.12 -20.25 -19.22
C HIS A 434 15.38 -19.29 -18.05
N PHE A 435 14.46 -19.31 -17.05
CA PHE A 435 14.53 -18.40 -15.92
C PHE A 435 15.16 -19.10 -14.71
N TRP A 436 16.03 -18.45 -13.98
CA TRP A 436 16.80 -19.02 -12.88
C TRP A 436 15.96 -19.72 -11.80
N TYR A 437 14.72 -19.30 -11.56
CA TYR A 437 13.86 -19.90 -10.52
C TYR A 437 13.25 -21.26 -10.95
N GLU A 438 13.00 -21.44 -12.23
CA GLU A 438 12.45 -22.66 -12.83
C GLU A 438 13.17 -22.93 -14.15
N PRO A 439 14.47 -23.30 -14.09
CA PRO A 439 15.32 -23.38 -15.29
C PRO A 439 14.93 -24.50 -16.24
N GLU A 440 14.15 -25.49 -15.79
CA GLU A 440 13.60 -26.56 -16.62
C GLU A 440 12.41 -26.11 -17.49
N LEU A 441 11.80 -24.96 -17.18
CA LEU A 441 10.64 -24.46 -17.91
C LEU A 441 11.03 -23.47 -19.00
N MET A 442 10.56 -23.75 -20.22
CA MET A 442 10.64 -22.84 -21.34
C MET A 442 9.71 -21.65 -21.07
N ARG A 443 10.27 -20.47 -20.82
CA ARG A 443 9.51 -19.24 -20.60
C ARG A 443 9.37 -18.43 -21.85
N ARG A 444 8.23 -17.78 -22.00
CA ARG A 444 7.92 -16.87 -23.12
C ARG A 444 7.90 -15.42 -22.61
N LEU A 445 7.97 -14.47 -23.51
CA LEU A 445 7.82 -13.05 -23.18
C LEU A 445 6.34 -12.71 -22.99
N ASN A 446 5.93 -12.59 -21.74
CA ASN A 446 4.53 -12.37 -21.34
C ASN A 446 4.33 -10.99 -20.75
N TYR A 447 3.27 -10.30 -21.20
CA TYR A 447 2.97 -8.93 -20.82
C TYR A 447 1.51 -8.74 -20.46
N CYS A 448 1.26 -8.33 -19.25
CA CYS A 448 -0.06 -7.94 -18.71
C CYS A 448 0.04 -6.49 -18.24
N ILE A 449 -0.11 -5.51 -19.14
CA ILE A 449 0.23 -4.11 -18.88
C ILE A 449 -1.02 -3.23 -18.82
N PHE A 450 -1.10 -2.43 -17.76
CA PHE A 450 -2.10 -1.39 -17.58
C PHE A 450 -1.40 -0.03 -17.50
N ILE A 451 -1.76 0.89 -18.38
CA ILE A 451 -1.28 2.27 -18.37
C ILE A 451 -2.39 3.15 -17.77
N ILE A 452 -2.14 3.70 -16.60
CA ILE A 452 -3.15 4.37 -15.79
C ILE A 452 -2.89 5.87 -15.72
N GLY A 453 -3.85 6.64 -16.21
CA GLY A 453 -3.82 8.10 -16.17
C GLY A 453 -5.21 8.69 -16.18
N ASP A 454 -5.31 9.94 -15.73
CA ASP A 454 -6.57 10.67 -15.68
C ASP A 454 -7.20 10.88 -17.07
N PRO A 455 -8.50 11.20 -17.15
CA PRO A 455 -9.09 11.64 -18.41
C PRO A 455 -8.32 12.85 -18.95
N GLY A 456 -7.89 12.78 -20.22
CA GLY A 456 -7.07 13.85 -20.83
C GLY A 456 -5.56 13.69 -20.70
N ALA A 457 -5.04 12.74 -19.90
CA ALA A 457 -3.60 12.52 -19.72
C ALA A 457 -2.81 12.15 -20.99
N GLY A 458 -3.46 12.10 -22.16
CA GLY A 458 -2.83 11.86 -23.43
C GLY A 458 -2.46 10.40 -23.71
N LYS A 459 -3.34 9.47 -23.32
CA LYS A 459 -3.22 8.02 -23.55
C LYS A 459 -3.04 7.64 -25.03
N ASN A 460 -3.40 8.52 -25.95
CA ASN A 460 -3.22 8.35 -27.41
C ASN A 460 -1.75 8.12 -27.83
N VAL A 461 -0.78 8.48 -27.01
CA VAL A 461 0.63 8.20 -27.28
C VAL A 461 0.88 6.69 -27.38
N ILE A 462 0.23 5.89 -26.54
CA ILE A 462 0.37 4.43 -26.54
C ILE A 462 -0.32 3.83 -27.79
N GLU A 463 -1.50 4.33 -28.15
CA GLU A 463 -2.20 3.90 -29.37
C GLU A 463 -1.38 4.19 -30.63
N LYS A 464 -0.66 5.31 -30.67
CA LYS A 464 0.24 5.65 -31.78
C LYS A 464 1.33 4.57 -31.95
N PHE A 465 1.97 4.14 -30.88
CA PHE A 465 2.99 3.10 -30.93
C PHE A 465 2.39 1.72 -31.26
N TYR A 466 1.22 1.40 -30.70
CA TYR A 466 0.50 0.19 -31.07
C TYR A 466 0.30 0.09 -32.58
N LYS A 467 -0.24 1.13 -33.25
CA LYS A 467 -0.49 1.14 -34.67
C LYS A 467 0.78 1.00 -35.52
N LYS A 468 1.95 1.37 -35.01
CA LYS A 468 3.22 1.28 -35.71
C LYS A 468 3.95 -0.03 -35.50
N ILE A 469 4.01 -0.48 -34.23
CA ILE A 469 4.82 -1.64 -33.86
C ILE A 469 4.06 -2.94 -34.11
N ALA A 470 2.72 -2.96 -33.91
CA ALA A 470 1.93 -4.16 -34.12
C ALA A 470 1.62 -4.44 -35.62
N ASP A 471 2.06 -3.59 -36.51
CA ASP A 471 1.79 -3.69 -37.96
C ASP A 471 2.08 -5.09 -38.54
N PRO A 472 3.21 -5.77 -38.24
CA PRO A 472 3.44 -7.13 -38.77
C PRO A 472 2.33 -8.13 -38.39
N MET A 473 1.83 -8.08 -37.16
CA MET A 473 0.73 -8.94 -36.71
C MET A 473 -0.58 -8.55 -37.39
N ILE A 474 -0.88 -7.26 -37.51
CA ILE A 474 -2.12 -6.75 -38.10
C ILE A 474 -2.17 -7.13 -39.61
N GLN A 475 -1.06 -7.02 -40.31
CA GLN A 475 -0.97 -7.40 -41.73
C GLN A 475 -1.15 -8.91 -41.90
N ALA A 476 -0.51 -9.73 -41.06
CA ALA A 476 -0.69 -11.18 -41.11
C ALA A 476 -2.16 -11.57 -40.84
N ASP A 477 -2.82 -10.92 -39.93
CA ASP A 477 -4.23 -11.20 -39.57
C ASP A 477 -5.22 -10.76 -40.68
N SER A 478 -4.90 -9.77 -41.50
CA SER A 478 -5.81 -9.23 -42.48
C SER A 478 -6.34 -10.29 -43.48
N CYS A 479 -5.46 -11.14 -43.98
CA CYS A 479 -5.82 -12.23 -44.89
C CYS A 479 -6.72 -13.29 -44.18
N LEU A 480 -6.46 -13.54 -42.90
CA LEU A 480 -7.23 -14.49 -42.08
C LEU A 480 -8.62 -13.92 -41.77
N ILE A 481 -8.75 -12.65 -41.50
CA ILE A 481 -10.01 -11.93 -41.29
C ILE A 481 -10.86 -11.98 -42.57
N ASP A 482 -10.26 -11.76 -43.73
CA ASP A 482 -10.95 -11.88 -45.02
C ASP A 482 -11.46 -13.27 -45.28
N ALA A 483 -10.71 -14.31 -44.90
CA ALA A 483 -11.19 -15.69 -45.00
C ALA A 483 -12.42 -15.97 -44.11
N VAL A 484 -12.43 -15.42 -42.89
CA VAL A 484 -13.59 -15.53 -41.99
C VAL A 484 -14.78 -14.77 -42.54
N ASN A 485 -14.59 -13.57 -43.10
CA ASN A 485 -15.66 -12.75 -43.65
C ASN A 485 -16.29 -13.45 -44.86
N ARG A 486 -15.50 -13.96 -45.80
CA ARG A 486 -15.98 -14.76 -46.92
C ARG A 486 -16.80 -15.99 -46.49
N TYR A 487 -16.37 -16.66 -45.45
CA TYR A 487 -17.14 -17.76 -44.87
C TYR A 487 -18.52 -17.29 -44.33
N LYS A 488 -18.55 -16.16 -43.61
CA LYS A 488 -19.80 -15.60 -43.06
C LYS A 488 -20.77 -15.20 -44.20
N GLU A 489 -20.27 -14.57 -45.26
CA GLU A 489 -21.03 -14.17 -46.45
C GLU A 489 -21.64 -15.38 -47.11
N GLY A 490 -20.85 -16.38 -47.45
CA GLY A 490 -21.31 -17.61 -48.09
C GLY A 490 -22.28 -18.41 -47.19
N ARG A 491 -22.16 -18.33 -45.86
CA ARG A 491 -23.13 -18.93 -44.92
C ARG A 491 -24.46 -18.20 -44.97
N THR A 492 -24.45 -16.89 -45.07
CA THR A 492 -25.66 -16.06 -45.20
C THR A 492 -26.37 -16.33 -46.50
N GLU A 493 -25.66 -16.34 -47.64
CA GLU A 493 -26.22 -16.67 -48.95
C GLU A 493 -26.85 -18.03 -48.96
N ARG A 494 -26.23 -19.04 -48.35
CA ARG A 494 -26.77 -20.38 -48.22
C ARG A 494 -28.02 -20.46 -47.34
N THR A 495 -28.14 -19.59 -46.33
CA THR A 495 -29.30 -19.58 -45.45
C THR A 495 -30.52 -19.01 -46.18
N THR A 496 -30.28 -18.04 -47.09
CA THR A 496 -31.32 -17.41 -47.91
C THR A 496 -31.67 -18.16 -49.18
N SER A 497 -30.85 -19.14 -49.60
CA SER A 497 -31.04 -19.94 -50.83
C SER A 497 -32.05 -21.07 -50.62
N THR A 498 -32.76 -21.47 -51.68
CA THR A 498 -33.71 -22.61 -51.69
C THR A 498 -32.98 -23.93 -51.50
N LYS A 499 -33.67 -24.98 -51.05
CA LYS A 499 -33.11 -26.31 -50.84
C LYS A 499 -32.36 -26.89 -52.05
N ALA A 500 -32.82 -26.55 -53.26
CA ALA A 500 -32.22 -27.02 -54.53
C ALA A 500 -30.92 -26.32 -54.88
N GLN A 501 -30.65 -25.13 -54.36
CA GLN A 501 -29.48 -24.31 -54.60
C GLN A 501 -28.36 -24.48 -53.52
N LYS A 502 -28.66 -25.25 -52.46
CA LYS A 502 -27.71 -25.49 -51.39
C LYS A 502 -26.60 -26.45 -51.81
N GLY A 503 -25.45 -25.93 -52.24
CA GLY A 503 -24.27 -26.73 -52.49
C GLY A 503 -23.72 -27.44 -51.21
N GLU A 504 -22.54 -28.00 -51.23
CA GLU A 504 -21.87 -28.62 -50.09
C GLU A 504 -21.77 -27.67 -48.91
N ALA A 505 -21.77 -28.20 -47.68
CA ALA A 505 -21.67 -27.43 -46.46
C ALA A 505 -20.32 -26.72 -46.43
N LEU A 506 -20.37 -25.38 -46.36
CA LEU A 506 -19.16 -24.59 -46.17
C LEU A 506 -18.49 -24.97 -44.86
N LYS A 507 -17.24 -25.39 -44.94
CA LYS A 507 -16.43 -25.65 -43.75
C LYS A 507 -15.89 -24.29 -43.25
N ARG A 508 -16.01 -24.07 -41.97
CA ARG A 508 -15.44 -22.87 -41.32
C ARG A 508 -13.91 -22.95 -41.40
N PRO A 509 -13.23 -21.84 -41.80
CA PRO A 509 -11.78 -21.82 -41.83
C PRO A 509 -11.23 -21.91 -40.39
N VAL A 510 -10.16 -22.69 -40.20
CA VAL A 510 -9.38 -22.73 -38.96
C VAL A 510 -8.30 -21.66 -39.10
N VAL A 511 -8.44 -20.56 -38.39
CA VAL A 511 -7.55 -19.40 -38.48
C VAL A 511 -7.09 -18.96 -37.12
N GLY A 512 -5.81 -18.65 -36.98
CA GLY A 512 -5.19 -18.15 -35.76
C GLY A 512 -5.01 -16.63 -35.82
N ILE A 513 -6.11 -15.87 -35.87
CA ILE A 513 -6.06 -14.41 -35.78
C ILE A 513 -5.49 -14.03 -34.41
N ARG A 514 -4.43 -13.25 -34.37
CA ARG A 514 -3.68 -12.94 -33.14
C ARG A 514 -4.13 -11.65 -32.47
N VAL A 515 -4.49 -10.63 -33.25
CA VAL A 515 -4.87 -9.31 -32.71
C VAL A 515 -6.37 -9.26 -32.46
N HIS A 516 -6.76 -9.11 -31.20
CA HIS A 516 -8.15 -9.09 -30.79
C HIS A 516 -8.55 -7.84 -30.03
N PRO A 517 -9.64 -7.16 -30.41
CA PRO A 517 -10.22 -6.13 -29.58
C PRO A 517 -10.75 -6.73 -28.27
N ALA A 518 -10.79 -5.93 -27.21
CA ALA A 518 -11.29 -6.37 -25.90
C ALA A 518 -12.74 -6.92 -25.93
N ARG A 519 -13.50 -6.60 -26.95
CA ARG A 519 -14.90 -7.05 -27.15
C ARG A 519 -15.06 -8.41 -27.83
N THR A 520 -13.97 -9.11 -28.08
CA THR A 520 -14.04 -10.45 -28.66
C THR A 520 -14.71 -11.43 -27.69
N ALA A 521 -15.68 -12.20 -28.16
CA ALA A 521 -16.32 -13.26 -27.35
C ALA A 521 -15.28 -14.31 -26.92
N THR A 522 -15.31 -14.74 -25.66
CA THR A 522 -14.30 -15.63 -25.06
C THR A 522 -14.14 -16.94 -25.85
N GLY A 523 -15.23 -17.55 -26.30
CA GLY A 523 -15.17 -18.79 -27.11
C GLY A 523 -14.48 -18.59 -28.47
N GLU A 524 -14.65 -17.44 -29.10
CA GLU A 524 -13.98 -17.12 -30.37
C GLU A 524 -12.49 -16.81 -30.14
N PHE A 525 -12.17 -16.12 -29.05
CA PHE A 525 -10.80 -15.84 -28.64
C PHE A 525 -10.01 -17.15 -28.39
N ILE A 526 -10.59 -18.09 -27.64
CA ILE A 526 -9.97 -19.38 -27.37
C ILE A 526 -9.78 -20.18 -28.66
N ARG A 527 -10.74 -20.10 -29.59
CA ARG A 527 -10.62 -20.79 -30.89
C ARG A 527 -9.42 -20.27 -31.68
N HIS A 528 -9.28 -18.96 -31.80
CA HIS A 528 -8.16 -18.36 -32.53
C HIS A 528 -6.83 -18.63 -31.83
N MET A 529 -6.79 -18.61 -30.51
CA MET A 529 -5.60 -18.92 -29.74
C MET A 529 -5.15 -20.38 -29.96
N ASN A 530 -6.10 -21.33 -30.00
CA ASN A 530 -5.80 -22.73 -30.27
C ASN A 530 -5.32 -22.99 -31.71
N ALA A 531 -5.75 -22.12 -32.64
CA ALA A 531 -5.36 -22.22 -34.07
C ALA A 531 -4.08 -21.44 -34.38
N ALA A 532 -3.62 -20.56 -33.50
CA ALA A 532 -2.41 -19.76 -33.68
C ALA A 532 -1.17 -20.59 -33.32
N VAL A 533 -0.84 -21.55 -34.18
CA VAL A 533 0.28 -22.50 -34.03
C VAL A 533 1.16 -22.44 -35.26
N GLU A 534 2.46 -22.35 -35.05
CA GLU A 534 3.48 -22.46 -36.14
C GLU A 534 4.51 -23.53 -35.78
N THR A 535 5.18 -24.07 -36.81
CA THR A 535 6.29 -25.01 -36.61
C THR A 535 7.59 -24.19 -36.50
N VAL A 536 8.21 -24.19 -35.31
CA VAL A 536 9.49 -23.53 -35.05
C VAL A 536 10.50 -24.60 -34.67
N GLN A 537 11.63 -24.62 -35.33
CA GLN A 537 12.69 -25.64 -35.11
C GLN A 537 12.17 -27.09 -35.11
N GLY A 538 11.17 -27.38 -35.96
CA GLY A 538 10.59 -28.73 -36.11
C GLY A 538 9.53 -29.11 -35.06
N ALA A 539 9.20 -28.24 -34.09
CA ALA A 539 8.17 -28.45 -33.06
C ALA A 539 7.01 -27.48 -33.23
N PRO A 540 5.76 -27.87 -32.91
CA PRO A 540 4.64 -26.94 -32.90
C PRO A 540 4.76 -25.96 -31.73
N LEU A 541 4.63 -24.68 -32.01
CA LEU A 541 4.71 -23.60 -31.04
C LEU A 541 3.48 -22.70 -31.14
N ASN A 542 2.81 -22.49 -30.02
CA ASN A 542 1.71 -21.54 -29.95
C ASN A 542 2.22 -20.10 -30.00
N LEU A 543 1.53 -19.27 -30.77
CA LEU A 543 1.82 -17.85 -30.87
C LEU A 543 0.99 -17.06 -29.84
N HIS A 544 1.53 -15.95 -29.34
CA HIS A 544 0.79 -15.07 -28.47
C HIS A 544 -0.35 -14.36 -29.20
N MET A 545 -1.51 -14.39 -28.61
CA MET A 545 -2.60 -13.44 -28.88
C MET A 545 -2.21 -12.07 -28.35
N PHE A 546 -2.74 -11.03 -28.96
CA PHE A 546 -2.52 -9.66 -28.49
C PHE A 546 -3.84 -8.88 -28.41
N SER A 547 -4.01 -8.13 -27.32
CA SER A 547 -5.14 -7.21 -27.18
C SER A 547 -4.66 -5.83 -26.76
N PHE A 548 -5.18 -4.83 -27.43
CA PHE A 548 -5.03 -3.42 -27.05
C PHE A 548 -6.41 -2.79 -26.84
N ASP A 549 -6.61 -2.08 -25.74
CA ASP A 549 -7.78 -1.25 -25.53
C ASP A 549 -7.41 0.09 -24.90
N ALA A 550 -7.94 1.16 -25.50
CA ALA A 550 -7.67 2.52 -25.04
C ALA A 550 -8.50 2.91 -23.81
N GLU A 551 -9.54 2.14 -23.46
CA GLU A 551 -10.44 2.45 -22.36
C GLU A 551 -10.86 1.20 -21.57
N LEU A 552 -10.08 0.87 -20.55
CA LEU A 552 -10.38 -0.25 -19.62
C LEU A 552 -11.81 -0.17 -19.02
N ASP A 553 -12.35 1.04 -18.87
CA ASP A 553 -13.72 1.25 -18.40
C ASP A 553 -14.79 0.63 -19.30
N ASN A 554 -14.55 0.58 -20.62
CA ASN A 554 -15.47 -0.04 -21.57
C ASN A 554 -15.48 -1.56 -21.49
N VAL A 555 -14.33 -2.15 -21.20
CA VAL A 555 -14.19 -3.59 -21.01
C VAL A 555 -15.01 -4.07 -19.79
N THR A 556 -15.06 -3.25 -18.74
CA THR A 556 -15.77 -3.59 -17.49
C THR A 556 -17.28 -3.34 -17.52
N LYS A 557 -17.76 -2.47 -18.39
CA LYS A 557 -19.20 -2.09 -18.44
C LYS A 557 -20.08 -3.08 -19.20
N GLN A 558 -19.56 -3.82 -20.15
CA GLN A 558 -20.35 -4.64 -21.09
C GLN A 558 -20.69 -6.04 -20.59
N ASN A 559 -20.04 -6.53 -19.54
CA ASN A 559 -20.09 -7.92 -19.18
C ASN A 559 -20.88 -8.16 -17.88
N LYS A 560 -22.22 -8.15 -17.98
CA LYS A 560 -23.10 -8.59 -16.88
C LYS A 560 -23.40 -10.10 -16.89
N GLY A 561 -22.73 -10.89 -17.73
CA GLY A 561 -22.93 -12.34 -17.91
C GLY A 561 -21.72 -13.19 -17.56
N GLY A 562 -21.84 -14.52 -17.67
CA GLY A 562 -20.80 -15.50 -17.36
C GLY A 562 -19.47 -15.33 -18.10
N ASP A 563 -19.50 -14.81 -19.33
CA ASP A 563 -18.33 -14.56 -20.19
C ASP A 563 -17.22 -13.69 -19.54
N TRP A 564 -17.58 -12.81 -18.60
CA TRP A 564 -16.61 -11.94 -17.92
C TRP A 564 -15.69 -12.70 -16.97
N LYS A 565 -16.23 -13.62 -16.19
CA LYS A 565 -15.44 -14.41 -15.24
C LYS A 565 -14.46 -15.32 -15.97
N ASP A 566 -14.87 -15.86 -17.09
CA ASP A 566 -14.04 -16.72 -17.92
C ASP A 566 -12.85 -15.93 -18.50
N ARG A 567 -13.06 -14.68 -18.90
CA ARG A 567 -11.97 -13.82 -19.41
C ARG A 567 -10.98 -13.41 -18.31
N GLU A 568 -11.45 -13.10 -17.11
CA GLU A 568 -10.58 -12.79 -15.97
C GLU A 568 -9.68 -13.98 -15.59
N ILE A 569 -10.19 -15.20 -15.71
CA ILE A 569 -9.39 -16.42 -15.51
C ILE A 569 -8.30 -16.52 -16.57
N LEU A 570 -8.61 -16.24 -17.85
CA LEU A 570 -7.62 -16.24 -18.92
C LEU A 570 -6.54 -15.18 -18.71
N GLU A 571 -6.92 -13.96 -18.27
CA GLU A 571 -5.95 -12.89 -17.94
C GLU A 571 -4.97 -13.32 -16.82
N LEU A 572 -5.48 -14.03 -15.79
CA LEU A 572 -4.63 -14.56 -14.72
C LEU A 572 -3.65 -15.63 -15.25
N LYS A 573 -4.11 -16.51 -16.13
CA LYS A 573 -3.32 -17.60 -16.69
C LYS A 573 -2.33 -17.15 -17.76
N ALA A 574 -2.58 -16.02 -18.39
CA ALA A 574 -1.75 -15.45 -19.45
C ALA A 574 -0.31 -15.18 -19.00
N PHE A 575 -0.09 -14.74 -17.76
CA PHE A 575 1.22 -14.34 -17.26
C PHE A 575 2.25 -15.47 -17.25
N HIS A 576 1.83 -16.70 -17.00
CA HIS A 576 2.70 -17.89 -16.97
C HIS A 576 2.39 -18.89 -18.07
N ASN A 577 1.54 -18.55 -19.06
CA ASN A 577 1.03 -19.45 -20.09
C ASN A 577 0.40 -20.71 -19.50
N GLU A 578 -0.30 -20.55 -18.36
CA GLU A 578 -0.90 -21.64 -17.62
C GLU A 578 -1.98 -22.37 -18.45
N GLN A 579 -2.16 -23.65 -18.18
CA GLN A 579 -3.17 -24.44 -18.85
C GLN A 579 -4.58 -24.09 -18.37
N ASP A 580 -5.52 -24.04 -19.31
CA ASP A 580 -6.95 -23.96 -19.11
C ASP A 580 -7.67 -25.04 -19.90
N GLY A 581 -8.97 -25.15 -19.73
CA GLY A 581 -9.75 -26.16 -20.45
C GLY A 581 -11.23 -25.85 -20.45
N GLN A 582 -11.89 -26.32 -21.52
CA GLN A 582 -13.34 -26.23 -21.61
C GLN A 582 -13.93 -27.49 -22.29
N MET A 583 -15.14 -27.87 -21.87
CA MET A 583 -15.89 -29.00 -22.41
C MET A 583 -17.29 -28.53 -22.76
N TYR A 584 -17.53 -28.26 -24.04
CA TYR A 584 -18.85 -27.85 -24.53
C TYR A 584 -19.41 -28.85 -25.52
N ALA A 585 -20.73 -29.10 -25.47
CA ALA A 585 -21.43 -30.01 -26.36
C ALA A 585 -21.68 -29.41 -27.75
N ASN A 586 -21.39 -28.13 -27.99
CA ASN A 586 -21.66 -27.51 -29.27
C ASN A 586 -20.53 -27.77 -30.28
N GLN A 587 -20.86 -28.00 -31.54
CA GLN A 587 -19.89 -28.33 -32.60
C GLN A 587 -18.90 -27.21 -32.95
N GLU A 588 -19.17 -25.97 -32.54
CA GLU A 588 -18.35 -24.81 -32.90
C GLU A 588 -17.37 -24.43 -31.79
N SER A 589 -17.47 -25.00 -30.61
CA SER A 589 -16.58 -24.72 -29.47
C SER A 589 -15.32 -25.58 -29.45
N VAL A 590 -14.20 -25.02 -29.04
CA VAL A 590 -13.01 -25.82 -28.73
C VAL A 590 -13.31 -26.67 -27.52
N THR A 591 -13.01 -27.97 -27.59
CA THR A 591 -13.15 -28.89 -26.49
C THR A 591 -11.79 -29.49 -26.16
N GLY A 592 -11.36 -29.37 -24.89
CA GLY A 592 -10.09 -29.90 -24.42
C GLY A 592 -9.29 -28.89 -23.60
N MET A 593 -8.05 -29.25 -23.37
CA MET A 593 -7.09 -28.42 -22.64
C MET A 593 -6.28 -27.59 -23.64
N PHE A 594 -5.93 -26.36 -23.23
CA PHE A 594 -5.09 -25.44 -24.01
C PHE A 594 -4.27 -24.55 -23.07
N ASN A 595 -3.15 -24.05 -23.55
CA ASN A 595 -2.35 -23.08 -22.81
C ASN A 595 -2.69 -21.66 -23.24
N VAL A 596 -2.67 -20.73 -22.27
CA VAL A 596 -3.06 -19.34 -22.49
C VAL A 596 -1.84 -18.50 -22.90
N PHE A 597 -1.66 -18.30 -24.21
CA PHE A 597 -0.64 -17.43 -24.78
C PHE A 597 -1.28 -16.09 -25.14
N TRP A 598 -1.26 -15.13 -24.22
CA TRP A 598 -1.93 -13.86 -24.42
C TRP A 598 -1.19 -12.71 -23.75
N ASN A 599 -0.84 -11.71 -24.56
CA ASN A 599 -0.29 -10.44 -24.14
C ASN A 599 -1.32 -9.33 -24.32
N PHE A 600 -1.38 -8.39 -23.39
CA PHE A 600 -2.32 -7.27 -23.52
C PHE A 600 -1.77 -5.97 -22.92
N ILE A 601 -2.21 -4.85 -23.53
CA ILE A 601 -1.99 -3.50 -23.03
C ILE A 601 -3.35 -2.83 -22.94
N TYR A 602 -3.76 -2.45 -21.75
CA TYR A 602 -4.97 -1.68 -21.52
C TYR A 602 -4.63 -0.32 -20.95
N THR A 603 -5.25 0.73 -21.47
CA THR A 603 -5.15 2.06 -20.87
C THR A 603 -6.45 2.36 -20.11
N GLY A 604 -6.37 3.10 -19.01
CA GLY A 604 -7.53 3.36 -18.18
C GLY A 604 -7.32 4.48 -17.17
N THR A 605 -8.34 4.67 -16.35
CA THR A 605 -8.30 5.61 -15.24
C THR A 605 -7.98 4.87 -13.93
N PRO A 606 -7.51 5.58 -12.87
CA PRO A 606 -7.37 4.99 -11.54
C PRO A 606 -8.67 4.33 -11.06
N TYR A 607 -9.83 4.90 -11.38
CA TYR A 607 -11.12 4.34 -11.04
C TYR A 607 -11.38 2.99 -11.73
N ALA A 608 -11.02 2.86 -13.02
CA ALA A 608 -11.14 1.61 -13.75
C ALA A 608 -10.25 0.52 -13.18
N LEU A 609 -9.01 0.88 -12.80
CA LEU A 609 -8.09 -0.03 -12.14
C LEU A 609 -8.66 -0.56 -10.81
N HIS A 610 -9.19 0.31 -9.95
CA HIS A 610 -9.78 -0.09 -8.66
C HIS A 610 -11.04 -0.97 -8.82
N ARG A 611 -11.77 -0.83 -9.92
CA ARG A 611 -12.88 -1.74 -10.24
C ARG A 611 -12.39 -3.12 -10.65
N LYS A 612 -11.27 -3.17 -11.38
CA LYS A 612 -10.67 -4.43 -11.87
C LYS A 612 -9.92 -5.16 -10.77
N VAL A 613 -9.11 -4.45 -10.00
CA VAL A 613 -8.33 -4.99 -8.89
C VAL A 613 -8.72 -4.27 -7.61
N ASN A 614 -9.25 -4.99 -6.66
CA ASN A 614 -9.75 -4.47 -5.39
C ASN A 614 -9.42 -5.45 -4.25
N GLN A 615 -9.67 -5.05 -3.00
CA GLN A 615 -9.35 -5.84 -1.82
C GLN A 615 -10.00 -7.24 -1.83
N ARG A 616 -11.20 -7.39 -2.43
CA ARG A 616 -11.94 -8.66 -2.46
C ARG A 616 -11.28 -9.68 -3.37
N ASN A 617 -10.69 -9.24 -4.49
CA ASN A 617 -10.06 -10.11 -5.47
C ASN A 617 -8.51 -10.07 -5.42
N PHE A 618 -7.93 -9.36 -4.46
CA PHE A 618 -6.47 -9.30 -4.29
C PHE A 618 -5.85 -10.71 -4.15
N GLY A 619 -6.53 -11.59 -3.41
CA GLY A 619 -6.11 -12.98 -3.20
C GLY A 619 -6.04 -13.84 -4.46
N THR A 620 -6.64 -13.42 -5.58
CA THR A 620 -6.51 -14.14 -6.87
C THR A 620 -5.10 -13.99 -7.48
N GLY A 621 -4.29 -13.04 -6.98
CA GLY A 621 -2.95 -12.74 -7.47
C GLY A 621 -2.92 -11.93 -8.77
N MET A 622 -4.03 -11.30 -9.19
CA MET A 622 -4.08 -10.41 -10.36
C MET A 622 -3.10 -9.25 -10.19
N SER A 623 -3.12 -8.59 -9.02
CA SER A 623 -2.25 -7.45 -8.71
C SER A 623 -0.77 -7.73 -8.93
N THR A 624 -0.30 -8.92 -8.59
CA THR A 624 1.12 -9.30 -8.73
C THR A 624 1.51 -9.68 -10.16
N ARG A 625 0.53 -9.97 -11.03
CA ARG A 625 0.74 -10.33 -12.44
C ARG A 625 0.68 -9.11 -13.37
N LEU A 626 0.08 -8.00 -12.92
CA LEU A 626 -0.07 -6.80 -13.75
C LEU A 626 1.14 -5.86 -13.61
N ALA A 627 1.64 -5.33 -14.71
CA ALA A 627 2.45 -4.13 -14.70
C ALA A 627 1.52 -2.92 -14.82
N VAL A 628 1.43 -2.13 -13.79
CA VAL A 628 0.58 -0.93 -13.75
C VAL A 628 1.48 0.29 -13.72
N ILE A 629 1.55 1.02 -14.83
CA ILE A 629 2.45 2.16 -15.01
C ILE A 629 1.64 3.46 -15.07
N PRO A 630 2.01 4.50 -14.32
CA PRO A 630 1.33 5.78 -14.35
C PRO A 630 1.59 6.55 -15.64
N LEU A 631 0.57 7.26 -16.10
CA LEU A 631 0.65 8.23 -17.19
C LEU A 631 0.20 9.60 -16.67
N PRO A 632 1.09 10.41 -16.10
CA PRO A 632 0.74 11.70 -15.53
C PRO A 632 0.18 12.68 -16.55
N ASP A 633 -0.82 13.46 -16.14
CA ASP A 633 -1.28 14.61 -16.90
C ASP A 633 -0.31 15.78 -16.68
N LYS A 634 0.27 16.32 -17.76
CA LYS A 634 1.21 17.44 -17.74
C LYS A 634 0.62 18.70 -18.42
N GLY A 635 -0.70 18.74 -18.52
CA GLY A 635 -1.41 19.84 -19.13
C GLY A 635 -1.17 19.97 -20.64
N MET A 636 -1.69 21.02 -21.22
CA MET A 636 -1.66 21.31 -22.67
C MET A 636 -0.63 22.40 -23.02
N ALA A 637 0.65 22.19 -22.69
CA ALA A 637 1.68 23.11 -23.12
C ALA A 637 1.93 23.00 -24.63
N LYS A 638 2.03 24.16 -25.32
CA LYS A 638 2.42 24.18 -26.73
C LYS A 638 3.81 23.62 -26.87
N ARG A 639 3.95 22.56 -27.66
CA ARG A 639 5.26 21.94 -27.95
C ARG A 639 5.65 22.21 -29.38
N HIS A 640 6.93 22.49 -29.61
CA HIS A 640 7.51 22.46 -30.95
C HIS A 640 7.74 20.99 -31.26
N GLN A 641 6.98 20.44 -32.21
CA GLN A 641 7.19 19.08 -32.68
C GLN A 641 8.46 19.03 -33.50
N GLN A 642 9.36 18.14 -33.13
CA GLN A 642 10.40 17.69 -34.02
C GLN A 642 9.76 16.66 -34.95
N VAL A 643 9.67 17.00 -36.23
CA VAL A 643 9.17 16.08 -37.25
C VAL A 643 10.38 15.32 -37.79
N ASP A 644 10.47 14.05 -37.39
CA ASP A 644 11.46 13.12 -37.95
C ASP A 644 10.71 11.98 -38.64
N PRO A 645 10.55 12.03 -39.97
CA PRO A 645 9.89 10.96 -40.71
C PRO A 645 10.60 9.61 -40.56
N SER A 646 11.95 9.61 -40.42
CA SER A 646 12.74 8.39 -40.27
C SER A 646 12.46 7.63 -38.96
N ALA A 647 12.00 8.30 -37.93
CA ALA A 647 11.66 7.66 -36.65
C ALA A 647 10.57 6.58 -36.83
N ASN A 648 9.55 6.86 -37.63
CA ASN A 648 8.50 5.87 -37.90
C ASN A 648 9.03 4.68 -38.73
N GLU A 649 9.93 4.93 -39.68
CA GLU A 649 10.55 3.89 -40.50
C GLU A 649 11.44 3.00 -39.65
N THR A 650 12.22 3.58 -38.72
CA THR A 650 13.04 2.85 -37.76
C THR A 650 12.21 1.93 -36.89
N LEU A 651 11.11 2.41 -36.31
CA LEU A 651 10.21 1.60 -35.50
C LEU A 651 9.59 0.44 -36.28
N SER A 652 9.14 0.71 -37.53
CA SER A 652 8.57 -0.32 -38.40
C SER A 652 9.62 -1.36 -38.78
N MET A 653 10.82 -0.93 -39.15
CA MET A 653 11.92 -1.82 -39.49
C MET A 653 12.23 -2.80 -38.36
N TRP A 654 12.34 -2.30 -37.10
CA TRP A 654 12.60 -3.15 -35.96
C TRP A 654 11.42 -4.05 -35.62
N ALA A 655 10.19 -3.62 -35.81
CA ALA A 655 9.01 -4.47 -35.65
C ALA A 655 9.07 -5.70 -36.59
N TYR A 656 9.35 -5.50 -37.87
CA TYR A 656 9.49 -6.59 -38.84
C TYR A 656 10.73 -7.47 -38.62
N ARG A 657 11.81 -6.92 -38.03
CA ARG A 657 13.01 -7.70 -37.66
C ARG A 657 12.70 -8.61 -36.46
N LEU A 658 12.08 -8.07 -35.42
CA LEU A 658 11.75 -8.82 -34.20
C LEU A 658 10.67 -9.88 -34.43
N ASP A 659 9.73 -9.66 -35.35
CA ASP A 659 8.75 -10.69 -35.73
C ASP A 659 9.37 -11.95 -36.37
N LYS A 660 10.62 -11.89 -36.79
CA LYS A 660 11.38 -13.02 -37.34
C LYS A 660 12.30 -13.69 -36.33
N VAL A 661 12.34 -13.20 -35.08
CA VAL A 661 13.18 -13.80 -34.03
C VAL A 661 12.57 -15.12 -33.56
N GLU A 662 13.38 -16.17 -33.60
CA GLU A 662 13.00 -17.51 -33.16
C GLU A 662 14.12 -18.20 -32.39
N GLY A 663 13.76 -19.10 -31.50
CA GLY A 663 14.69 -19.93 -30.74
C GLY A 663 14.95 -19.40 -29.34
N GLU A 664 15.88 -20.05 -28.68
CA GLU A 664 16.28 -19.71 -27.31
C GLU A 664 17.10 -18.42 -27.27
N LEU A 665 16.77 -17.57 -26.30
CA LEU A 665 17.50 -16.33 -26.03
C LEU A 665 18.40 -16.54 -24.80
N PRO A 666 19.73 -16.35 -24.95
CA PRO A 666 20.68 -16.51 -23.84
C PRO A 666 20.55 -15.31 -22.91
N ILE A 667 20.06 -15.53 -21.68
CA ILE A 667 19.78 -14.44 -20.73
C ILE A 667 20.51 -14.60 -19.39
N GLU A 668 21.55 -15.41 -19.32
CA GLU A 668 22.27 -15.70 -18.07
C GLU A 668 22.67 -14.42 -17.30
N PRO A 669 23.21 -13.35 -17.93
CA PRO A 669 23.55 -12.13 -17.21
C PRO A 669 22.33 -11.41 -16.60
N LEU A 670 21.15 -11.57 -17.22
CA LEU A 670 19.89 -11.04 -16.68
C LEU A 670 19.32 -11.94 -15.58
N ASN A 671 19.56 -13.23 -15.66
CA ASN A 671 19.22 -14.15 -14.57
C ASN A 671 19.98 -13.78 -13.29
N ASP A 672 21.29 -13.56 -13.40
CA ASP A 672 22.12 -13.13 -12.27
C ASP A 672 21.63 -11.79 -11.70
N GLU A 673 21.45 -10.79 -12.56
CA GLU A 673 20.99 -9.46 -12.17
C GLU A 673 19.63 -9.50 -11.45
N THR A 674 18.68 -10.26 -11.99
CA THR A 674 17.33 -10.36 -11.41
C THR A 674 17.34 -11.15 -10.10
N TYR A 675 18.17 -12.16 -9.97
CA TYR A 675 18.35 -12.91 -8.74
C TYR A 675 18.91 -12.05 -7.62
N GLU A 676 20.01 -11.35 -7.88
CA GLU A 676 20.65 -10.46 -6.90
C GLU A 676 19.70 -9.36 -6.44
N TRP A 677 19.04 -8.69 -7.39
CA TRP A 677 18.08 -7.63 -7.09
C TRP A 677 16.91 -8.14 -6.24
N GLN A 678 16.31 -9.28 -6.62
CA GLN A 678 15.16 -9.83 -5.92
C GLN A 678 15.53 -10.31 -4.51
N THR A 679 16.68 -10.98 -4.37
CA THR A 679 17.15 -11.49 -3.07
C THR A 679 17.36 -10.34 -2.09
N ALA A 680 18.04 -9.27 -2.50
CA ALA A 680 18.26 -8.10 -1.66
C ALA A 680 16.93 -7.46 -1.18
N HIS A 681 15.93 -7.35 -2.05
CA HIS A 681 14.63 -6.76 -1.69
C HIS A 681 13.79 -7.71 -0.82
N LEU A 682 13.84 -9.03 -1.07
CA LEU A 682 13.15 -10.01 -0.25
C LEU A 682 13.72 -10.07 1.17
N GLU A 683 15.03 -9.99 1.35
CA GLU A 683 15.67 -9.92 2.68
C GLU A 683 15.16 -8.72 3.47
N ILE A 684 15.04 -7.56 2.83
CA ILE A 684 14.49 -6.34 3.46
C ILE A 684 13.02 -6.57 3.85
N ALA A 685 12.21 -7.12 2.95
CA ALA A 685 10.80 -7.39 3.21
C ALA A 685 10.60 -8.45 4.31
N GLU A 686 11.48 -9.45 4.38
CA GLU A 686 11.49 -10.46 5.44
C GLU A 686 11.89 -9.89 6.78
N PHE A 687 12.94 -9.09 6.82
CA PHE A 687 13.37 -8.38 8.02
C PHE A 687 12.25 -7.50 8.58
N ASN A 688 11.56 -6.76 7.71
CA ASN A 688 10.41 -5.93 8.10
C ASN A 688 9.17 -6.76 8.44
N GLY A 689 9.17 -8.07 8.17
CA GLY A 689 8.01 -8.97 8.28
C GLY A 689 6.86 -8.54 7.38
N ASP A 690 7.15 -7.87 6.28
CA ASP A 690 6.16 -7.35 5.34
C ASP A 690 5.75 -8.41 4.32
N LYS A 691 4.67 -9.15 4.65
CA LYS A 691 4.08 -10.15 3.76
C LYS A 691 3.49 -9.53 2.49
N ALA A 692 3.04 -8.28 2.57
CA ALA A 692 2.47 -7.57 1.44
C ALA A 692 3.55 -7.32 0.40
N ASP A 693 4.66 -6.73 0.82
CA ASP A 693 5.79 -6.42 -0.04
C ASP A 693 6.45 -7.69 -0.61
N ARG A 694 6.68 -8.72 0.23
CA ARG A 694 7.12 -10.04 -0.25
C ARG A 694 6.26 -10.61 -1.37
N THR A 695 4.95 -10.37 -1.32
CA THR A 695 4.03 -10.87 -2.34
C THR A 695 4.16 -10.07 -3.63
N LEU A 696 4.31 -8.76 -3.55
CA LEU A 696 4.49 -7.90 -4.72
C LEU A 696 5.82 -8.16 -5.43
N LEU A 697 6.89 -8.43 -4.71
CA LEU A 697 8.23 -8.68 -5.24
C LEU A 697 8.35 -9.94 -6.12
N LYS A 698 7.50 -10.95 -5.90
CA LYS A 698 7.69 -12.30 -6.50
C LYS A 698 7.76 -12.31 -8.03
N ARG A 699 7.12 -11.38 -8.71
CA ARG A 699 7.02 -11.38 -10.19
C ARG A 699 7.74 -10.22 -10.87
N ILE A 700 8.42 -9.38 -10.11
CA ILE A 700 9.19 -8.25 -10.64
C ILE A 700 10.29 -8.69 -11.63
N PRO A 701 11.08 -9.74 -11.36
CA PRO A 701 12.13 -10.20 -12.26
C PRO A 701 11.67 -10.53 -13.67
N TYR A 702 10.49 -11.13 -13.82
CA TYR A 702 9.92 -11.43 -15.14
C TYR A 702 9.71 -10.18 -15.99
N TYR A 703 9.30 -9.08 -15.37
CA TYR A 703 9.17 -7.80 -16.02
C TYR A 703 10.53 -7.14 -16.30
N GLY A 704 11.51 -7.31 -15.42
CA GLY A 704 12.87 -6.87 -15.67
C GLY A 704 13.40 -7.42 -16.98
N ILE A 705 13.35 -8.74 -17.15
CA ILE A 705 13.74 -9.45 -18.37
C ILE A 705 12.84 -9.04 -19.55
N GLY A 706 11.53 -9.13 -19.37
CA GLY A 706 10.58 -8.89 -20.44
C GLY A 706 10.65 -7.48 -21.04
N ILE A 707 10.87 -6.47 -20.22
CA ILE A 707 10.93 -5.06 -20.67
C ILE A 707 12.28 -4.74 -21.31
N SER A 708 13.38 -5.28 -20.79
CA SER A 708 14.72 -4.98 -21.29
C SER A 708 15.10 -5.78 -22.55
N LEU A 709 14.74 -7.05 -22.60
CA LEU A 709 15.25 -8.02 -23.59
C LEU A 709 14.98 -7.63 -25.05
N PRO A 710 13.84 -7.06 -25.47
CA PRO A 710 13.66 -6.60 -26.85
C PRO A 710 14.68 -5.54 -27.27
N PHE A 711 15.00 -4.59 -26.37
CA PHE A 711 15.97 -3.53 -26.65
C PHE A 711 17.42 -4.02 -26.60
N ILE A 712 17.71 -4.95 -25.71
CA ILE A 712 19.03 -5.62 -25.64
C ILE A 712 19.28 -6.40 -26.94
N LEU A 713 18.29 -7.15 -27.41
CA LEU A 713 18.40 -7.87 -28.68
C LEU A 713 18.60 -6.93 -29.86
N MET A 714 17.91 -5.79 -29.90
CA MET A 714 18.12 -4.76 -30.93
C MET A 714 19.55 -4.20 -30.89
N ARG A 715 20.10 -3.99 -29.69
CA ARG A 715 21.45 -3.48 -29.46
C ARG A 715 22.53 -4.46 -29.93
N HIS A 716 22.30 -5.75 -29.72
CA HIS A 716 23.21 -6.85 -30.07
C HIS A 716 22.78 -7.57 -31.37
N TRP A 717 22.01 -6.90 -32.26
CA TRP A 717 21.36 -7.53 -33.38
C TRP A 717 22.33 -8.26 -34.31
N ASP A 718 23.45 -7.66 -34.66
CA ASP A 718 24.43 -8.23 -35.61
C ASP A 718 25.08 -9.48 -35.00
N GLU A 719 25.45 -9.46 -33.74
CA GLU A 719 25.95 -10.62 -33.00
C GLU A 719 24.92 -11.75 -32.97
N TRP A 720 23.65 -11.41 -32.65
CA TRP A 720 22.57 -12.37 -32.66
C TRP A 720 22.34 -13.01 -34.03
N GLN A 721 22.43 -12.25 -35.10
CA GLN A 721 22.25 -12.78 -36.45
C GLN A 721 23.39 -13.75 -36.84
N GLU A 722 24.61 -13.44 -36.45
CA GLU A 722 25.79 -14.24 -36.82
C GLU A 722 25.98 -15.48 -35.90
N LYS A 723 25.82 -15.32 -34.59
CA LYS A 723 26.26 -16.32 -33.59
C LYS A 723 25.15 -16.85 -32.69
N LYS A 724 23.97 -16.25 -32.71
CA LYS A 724 22.89 -16.55 -31.78
C LYS A 724 23.31 -16.37 -30.30
N THR A 725 24.26 -15.45 -30.04
CA THR A 725 24.72 -15.07 -28.70
C THR A 725 24.39 -13.62 -28.40
N LEU A 726 24.38 -13.24 -27.15
CA LEU A 726 24.20 -11.88 -26.66
C LEU A 726 25.29 -11.57 -25.63
N THR A 727 26.32 -10.84 -26.02
CA THR A 727 27.37 -10.43 -25.09
C THR A 727 26.94 -9.18 -24.34
N MET A 728 26.16 -9.40 -23.26
CA MET A 728 25.58 -8.32 -22.47
C MET A 728 26.62 -7.62 -21.60
N ASP A 729 26.50 -6.30 -21.48
CA ASP A 729 27.34 -5.45 -20.63
C ASP A 729 26.53 -4.81 -19.46
N ASP A 730 27.19 -3.94 -18.70
CA ASP A 730 26.56 -3.27 -17.55
C ASP A 730 25.38 -2.39 -17.92
N ARG A 731 25.31 -1.87 -19.16
CA ARG A 731 24.17 -1.07 -19.64
C ARG A 731 22.94 -1.95 -19.83
N ASP A 732 23.12 -3.16 -20.34
CA ASP A 732 22.03 -4.12 -20.52
C ASP A 732 21.47 -4.56 -19.18
N ARG A 733 22.34 -4.86 -18.20
CA ARG A 733 21.95 -5.18 -16.81
C ARG A 733 21.25 -3.99 -16.16
N ARG A 734 21.77 -2.78 -16.38
CA ARG A 734 21.16 -1.56 -15.81
C ARG A 734 19.77 -1.29 -16.35
N LEU A 735 19.51 -1.53 -17.65
CA LEU A 735 18.17 -1.42 -18.23
C LEU A 735 17.20 -2.43 -17.58
N CYS A 736 17.65 -3.67 -17.37
CA CYS A 736 16.86 -4.69 -16.68
C CYS A 736 16.54 -4.25 -15.24
N ARG A 737 17.54 -3.75 -14.51
CA ARG A 737 17.39 -3.24 -13.14
C ARG A 737 16.42 -2.07 -13.08
N LEU A 738 16.55 -1.09 -13.99
CA LEU A 738 15.65 0.05 -14.06
C LEU A 738 14.20 -0.38 -14.32
N ALA A 739 13.99 -1.36 -15.21
CA ALA A 739 12.66 -1.92 -15.46
C ALA A 739 12.06 -2.57 -14.20
N MET A 740 12.87 -3.28 -13.39
CA MET A 740 12.45 -3.84 -12.10
C MET A 740 12.13 -2.73 -11.09
N GLU A 741 12.96 -1.71 -10.98
CA GLU A 741 12.75 -0.57 -10.08
C GLU A 741 11.44 0.17 -10.40
N ILE A 742 11.19 0.45 -11.68
CA ILE A 742 9.95 1.08 -12.15
C ILE A 742 8.75 0.20 -11.78
N GLN A 743 8.79 -1.08 -12.16
CA GLN A 743 7.70 -2.02 -11.88
C GLN A 743 7.41 -2.12 -10.38
N TYR A 744 8.44 -2.29 -9.55
CA TYR A 744 8.30 -2.45 -8.11
C TYR A 744 7.70 -1.19 -7.45
N ARG A 745 8.22 -0.01 -7.77
CA ARG A 745 7.69 1.24 -7.22
C ARG A 745 6.25 1.49 -7.64
N CYS A 746 5.92 1.19 -8.89
CA CYS A 746 4.55 1.27 -9.37
C CYS A 746 3.64 0.25 -8.68
N GLN A 747 4.09 -0.97 -8.47
CA GLN A 747 3.36 -2.00 -7.71
C GLN A 747 3.08 -1.54 -6.27
N GLN A 748 4.07 -1.01 -5.59
CA GLN A 748 3.91 -0.46 -4.25
C GLN A 748 2.91 0.70 -4.23
N PHE A 749 2.99 1.60 -5.20
CA PHE A 749 2.10 2.75 -5.31
C PHE A 749 0.63 2.34 -5.51
N PHE A 750 0.36 1.47 -6.49
CA PHE A 750 -1.01 1.10 -6.83
C PHE A 750 -1.62 0.03 -5.90
N PHE A 751 -0.81 -0.86 -5.38
CA PHE A 751 -1.29 -2.06 -4.67
C PHE A 751 -0.75 -2.25 -3.26
N GLY A 752 0.24 -1.47 -2.81
CA GLY A 752 0.88 -1.66 -1.50
C GLY A 752 -0.11 -1.57 -0.34
N GLU A 753 -0.98 -0.57 -0.32
CA GLU A 753 -2.02 -0.44 0.72
C GLU A 753 -3.04 -1.58 0.67
N MET A 754 -3.47 -1.96 -0.53
CA MET A 754 -4.42 -3.06 -0.73
C MET A 754 -3.83 -4.39 -0.24
N ALA A 755 -2.57 -4.65 -0.58
CA ALA A 755 -1.84 -5.83 -0.13
C ALA A 755 -1.72 -5.88 1.39
N PHE A 756 -1.34 -4.77 2.00
CA PHE A 756 -1.22 -4.66 3.44
C PHE A 756 -2.55 -4.93 4.15
N ASN A 757 -3.63 -4.31 3.71
CA ASN A 757 -4.96 -4.49 4.28
C ASN A 757 -5.46 -5.94 4.11
N TYR A 758 -5.21 -6.56 2.96
CA TYR A 758 -5.57 -7.95 2.72
C TYR A 758 -4.91 -8.90 3.74
N PHE A 759 -3.62 -8.78 3.99
CA PHE A 759 -2.93 -9.62 4.97
C PHE A 759 -3.29 -9.28 6.42
N ALA A 760 -3.60 -8.02 6.73
CA ALA A 760 -4.10 -7.62 8.04
C ALA A 760 -5.47 -8.25 8.34
N ASP A 761 -6.38 -8.27 7.37
CA ASP A 761 -7.71 -8.87 7.50
C ASP A 761 -7.65 -10.40 7.56
N GLN A 762 -6.79 -11.04 6.76
CA GLN A 762 -6.56 -12.47 6.85
C GLN A 762 -6.11 -12.90 8.26
N ASN A 763 -5.19 -12.17 8.85
CA ASN A 763 -4.72 -12.47 10.20
C ASN A 763 -5.87 -12.39 11.22
N LYS A 764 -6.80 -11.43 11.07
CA LYS A 764 -8.00 -11.33 11.92
C LYS A 764 -8.95 -12.51 11.69
N GLU A 765 -9.20 -12.87 10.44
CA GLU A 765 -10.10 -14.00 10.11
C GLU A 765 -9.55 -15.35 10.59
N PHE A 766 -8.25 -15.58 10.51
CA PHE A 766 -7.65 -16.82 11.01
C PHE A 766 -7.64 -16.88 12.52
N VAL A 767 -7.44 -15.78 13.23
CA VAL A 767 -7.54 -15.71 14.69
C VAL A 767 -8.99 -15.88 15.14
N GLN A 768 -9.97 -15.36 14.40
CA GLN A 768 -11.40 -15.55 14.71
C GLN A 768 -11.96 -16.92 14.31
N ARG A 769 -11.38 -17.61 13.31
CA ARG A 769 -11.84 -18.91 12.82
C ARG A 769 -11.32 -20.11 13.61
N ARG A 770 -10.35 -19.95 14.51
CA ARG A 770 -10.09 -20.94 15.55
C ARG A 770 -11.26 -20.87 16.56
N ARG A 771 -12.44 -21.33 16.15
CA ARG A 771 -13.49 -21.68 17.09
C ARG A 771 -12.87 -22.70 18.03
N THR A 772 -12.65 -22.31 19.28
CA THR A 772 -12.42 -23.25 20.38
C THR A 772 -13.50 -24.29 20.26
N THR A 773 -13.12 -25.47 19.83
CA THR A 773 -14.11 -26.56 19.77
C THR A 773 -14.45 -26.94 21.20
N ARG A 774 -15.64 -27.49 21.43
CA ARG A 774 -15.98 -28.08 22.75
C ARG A 774 -14.87 -29.03 23.23
N TYR A 775 -14.13 -29.62 22.29
CA TYR A 775 -13.02 -30.52 22.53
C TYR A 775 -11.83 -29.79 23.14
N ASP A 776 -11.48 -28.63 22.61
CA ASP A 776 -10.39 -27.78 23.14
C ASP A 776 -10.73 -27.22 24.54
N GLU A 777 -12.01 -26.83 24.76
CA GLU A 777 -12.48 -26.38 26.06
C GLU A 777 -12.42 -27.50 27.10
N CYS A 778 -12.78 -28.73 26.70
CA CYS A 778 -12.67 -29.89 27.58
C CYS A 778 -11.22 -30.22 27.91
N PHE A 779 -10.30 -30.14 26.93
CA PHE A 779 -8.88 -30.35 27.17
C PHE A 779 -8.30 -29.32 28.15
N ARG A 780 -8.67 -28.04 28.00
CA ARG A 780 -8.26 -27.00 28.95
C ARG A 780 -8.72 -27.28 30.38
N LYS A 781 -9.92 -27.77 30.55
CA LYS A 781 -10.52 -28.09 31.90
C LYS A 781 -9.87 -29.30 32.57
N LEU A 782 -9.12 -30.13 31.84
CA LEU A 782 -8.36 -31.21 32.46
C LEU A 782 -7.26 -30.63 33.37
N PRO A 783 -7.02 -31.19 34.55
CA PRO A 783 -5.85 -30.82 35.36
C PRO A 783 -4.54 -31.22 34.67
N ASP A 784 -3.42 -30.63 35.07
CA ASP A 784 -2.09 -30.88 34.46
C ASP A 784 -1.72 -32.38 34.57
N GLU A 785 -2.09 -33.04 35.63
CA GLU A 785 -2.04 -34.50 35.76
C GLU A 785 -3.47 -35.04 35.95
N PHE A 786 -3.86 -35.95 35.07
CA PHE A 786 -5.21 -36.48 35.07
C PHE A 786 -5.24 -37.99 34.84
N LYS A 787 -6.31 -38.59 35.41
CA LYS A 787 -6.66 -40.00 35.21
C LYS A 787 -7.70 -40.15 34.09
N THR A 788 -7.76 -41.33 33.47
CA THR A 788 -8.78 -41.65 32.45
C THR A 788 -10.21 -41.31 32.91
N GLN A 789 -10.52 -41.50 34.18
CA GLN A 789 -11.85 -41.18 34.75
C GLN A 789 -12.16 -39.69 34.73
N GLN A 790 -11.18 -38.83 35.05
CA GLN A 790 -11.32 -37.38 34.98
C GLN A 790 -11.52 -36.90 33.54
N LEU A 791 -10.82 -37.54 32.57
CA LEU A 791 -11.06 -37.24 31.17
C LEU A 791 -12.49 -37.63 30.77
N MET A 792 -12.99 -38.79 31.22
CA MET A 792 -14.36 -39.22 30.93
C MET A 792 -15.38 -38.22 31.47
N GLU A 793 -15.19 -37.71 32.68
CA GLU A 793 -16.06 -36.74 33.33
C GLU A 793 -16.05 -35.39 32.58
N VAL A 794 -14.86 -34.85 32.28
CA VAL A 794 -14.71 -33.55 31.60
C VAL A 794 -15.24 -33.57 30.18
N PHE A 795 -14.97 -34.68 29.45
CA PHE A 795 -15.38 -34.83 28.05
C PHE A 795 -16.82 -35.41 27.94
N ASN A 796 -17.40 -35.81 29.06
CA ASN A 796 -18.69 -36.52 29.08
C ASN A 796 -18.75 -37.67 28.06
N CYS A 797 -17.79 -38.57 28.14
CA CYS A 797 -17.61 -39.63 27.16
C CYS A 797 -17.41 -41.01 27.77
N SER A 798 -17.63 -42.07 26.99
CA SER A 798 -17.43 -43.46 27.43
C SER A 798 -15.95 -43.78 27.63
N SER A 799 -15.64 -44.83 28.44
CA SER A 799 -14.26 -45.29 28.64
C SER A 799 -13.52 -45.65 27.36
N ALA A 800 -14.20 -46.23 26.35
CA ALA A 800 -13.63 -46.52 25.05
C ALA A 800 -13.30 -45.24 24.27
N ALA A 801 -14.10 -44.19 24.37
CA ALA A 801 -13.83 -42.89 23.73
C ALA A 801 -12.67 -42.15 24.44
N ALA A 802 -12.64 -42.20 25.80
CA ALA A 802 -11.56 -41.66 26.59
C ALA A 802 -10.19 -42.29 26.24
N SER A 803 -10.16 -43.64 26.12
CA SER A 803 -8.94 -44.36 25.73
C SER A 803 -8.45 -43.95 24.34
N ARG A 804 -9.33 -43.78 23.35
CA ARG A 804 -8.99 -43.31 22.02
C ARG A 804 -8.49 -41.87 22.03
N ALA A 805 -9.11 -40.99 22.82
CA ALA A 805 -8.67 -39.60 22.98
C ALA A 805 -7.25 -39.51 23.58
N ILE A 806 -6.97 -40.33 24.60
CA ILE A 806 -5.65 -40.40 25.22
C ILE A 806 -4.59 -40.89 24.21
N ILE A 807 -4.87 -41.91 23.43
CA ILE A 807 -3.96 -42.40 22.39
C ILE A 807 -3.65 -41.27 21.41
N ARG A 808 -4.67 -40.59 20.92
CA ARG A 808 -4.50 -39.45 20.00
C ARG A 808 -3.68 -38.31 20.63
N PHE A 809 -3.96 -37.95 21.88
CA PHE A 809 -3.18 -36.93 22.60
C PHE A 809 -1.70 -37.32 22.75
N GLN A 810 -1.42 -38.63 22.89
CA GLN A 810 -0.05 -39.13 22.93
C GLN A 810 0.62 -39.13 21.55
N GLU A 811 -0.12 -39.47 20.48
CA GLU A 811 0.34 -39.37 19.09
C GLU A 811 0.61 -37.93 18.67
N ASP A 812 -0.24 -36.99 19.10
CA ASP A 812 -0.08 -35.54 18.87
C ASP A 812 0.96 -34.87 19.81
N HIS A 813 1.63 -35.65 20.67
CA HIS A 813 2.63 -35.19 21.65
C HIS A 813 2.13 -34.06 22.59
N VAL A 814 0.84 -34.02 22.89
CA VAL A 814 0.23 -33.03 23.81
C VAL A 814 0.03 -33.58 25.22
N VAL A 815 0.14 -34.90 25.38
CA VAL A 815 0.02 -35.62 26.67
C VAL A 815 1.06 -36.72 26.76
N GLU A 816 1.70 -36.90 27.92
CA GLU A 816 2.59 -38.01 28.23
C GLU A 816 1.98 -38.94 29.28
N LYS A 817 2.37 -40.23 29.23
CA LYS A 817 1.96 -41.22 30.24
C LYS A 817 2.98 -41.24 31.38
N VAL A 818 2.58 -40.81 32.57
CA VAL A 818 3.42 -40.78 33.77
C VAL A 818 3.52 -42.18 34.37
N LYS A 819 2.37 -42.87 34.54
CA LYS A 819 2.26 -44.28 35.00
C LYS A 819 0.94 -44.86 34.53
N TYR A 820 0.70 -46.14 34.84
CA TYR A 820 -0.54 -46.79 34.44
C TYR A 820 -1.77 -45.99 34.92
N GLY A 821 -2.60 -45.51 34.00
CA GLY A 821 -3.84 -44.76 34.25
C GLY A 821 -3.62 -43.30 34.69
N LEU A 822 -2.37 -42.75 34.68
CA LEU A 822 -2.09 -41.36 35.00
C LEU A 822 -1.32 -40.72 33.83
N TYR A 823 -1.78 -39.56 33.34
CA TYR A 823 -1.27 -38.83 32.23
C TYR A 823 -0.99 -37.38 32.63
N ARG A 824 0.02 -36.76 31.98
CA ARG A 824 0.40 -35.35 32.20
C ARG A 824 0.25 -34.56 30.91
N LYS A 825 -0.28 -33.36 30.99
CA LYS A 825 -0.30 -32.43 29.85
C LYS A 825 1.11 -31.91 29.56
N LEU A 826 1.49 -31.88 28.30
CA LEU A 826 2.73 -31.25 27.83
C LEU A 826 2.47 -29.82 27.28
N VAL A 827 1.19 -29.52 26.98
CA VAL A 827 0.72 -28.23 26.50
C VAL A 827 -0.56 -27.85 27.23
N GLN A 828 -0.81 -26.56 27.40
CA GLN A 828 -2.04 -26.09 28.06
C GLN A 828 -3.22 -26.04 27.08
N GLU A 829 -2.97 -25.91 25.80
CA GLU A 829 -3.96 -25.87 24.73
C GLU A 829 -3.57 -26.85 23.61
N LEU A 830 -4.57 -27.43 22.95
CA LEU A 830 -4.32 -28.27 21.77
C LEU A 830 -3.77 -27.42 20.61
N PRO A 831 -2.79 -27.90 19.83
CA PRO A 831 -2.14 -27.16 18.75
C PRO A 831 -3.06 -26.77 17.60
#